data_3fd482d82b2f54bcb3244295c729580f
#
_entry.id   3fd482d82b2f54bcb3244295c729580f
#
_cell.length_a   1.000
_cell.length_b   1.000
_cell.length_c   1.000
_cell.angle_alpha   90.00
_cell.angle_beta   90.00
_cell.angle_gamma   90.00
#
_symmetry.space_group_name_H-M   'P 1'
#
loop_
_entity.id
_entity.type
_entity.pdbx_description
1 polymer ?
#
loop_
_entity_poly.entity_id
_entity_poly.type
_entity_poly.pdbx_seq_one_letter_code
_entity_poly.pdbx_strand_id
1 'polypeptide(L)'
;VILRDLEARALRLKLSGRDTKWRELEAILDDPIMFDPATGLRRKILIFTEPKDTLDYLKQKIEARTGDPDSVVTIHGGVAREARRAAIAAFNSDPVVRVMIANDAAGEGVNLQRGAHLMVNYDLPWNPNRLEQRFGRIHRIGQTEVCHLWNLCAANTREGEVYRRLLDKLEEARAALGGKVYDVLGELFEGQPLRTLLVDAIRYGDKPEVKAELFRKVDGAVDVATIETLVAERKLTSEGLDPRTVTAIREEMERAQARRLQPHFIGGFFREAFSTLGGRIAEREKGRFEITRVPGILKERDRLIGRGDPVLDRYARITFEKTLIPGHPQAELVAPGHPLLDAVVDVVLERFQPLLAQGGVLVDESDESQEPRLLVYLEHAIRDGRNGRSGEPQVISQKLQFIHIKEDGSAADGGSAPYLDYKPITPEQRGQVEGVITAPWLAGGVEQRALGYAIASLVPEHLASVKARRLTEIAKVEREVRDRLNREINYWDSRAARLREEERAGKEQRINAQNAEATAQRMADRLHRRQAELDRERQISALAPVLKGAALIIPGGMLRAPEPARATGFSEDPDARAAVEHLAMQAVMDHERRLGNDPRDVSAEKKGWDIESRDARTGHLRFIEVKGRHEDARDVIVTKNEILASLNAPEAFHLALVRVSAGFAQQPVYVQRFFHRELGFAETAVVFNLKELEAMAASLSKLAI
;
A
#
# COMPACT_ATOMS: atom_id res chain seq x y z
N VAL A 1 38.77 43.62 -16.37
CA VAL A 1 38.86 43.46 -17.84
C VAL A 1 38.37 42.07 -18.25
N ILE A 2 38.91 40.98 -17.73
CA ILE A 2 38.56 39.59 -18.13
C ILE A 2 37.07 39.30 -17.96
N LEU A 3 36.45 39.68 -16.83
CA LEU A 3 34.98 39.42 -16.59
C LEU A 3 34.10 40.19 -17.58
N ARG A 4 34.43 41.45 -17.93
CA ARG A 4 33.68 42.23 -18.94
C ARG A 4 33.83 41.66 -20.34
N ASP A 5 35.00 41.12 -20.70
CA ASP A 5 35.19 40.45 -22.01
C ASP A 5 34.38 39.14 -22.07
N LEU A 6 34.37 38.35 -20.98
CA LEU A 6 33.57 37.13 -20.87
C LEU A 6 32.04 37.43 -20.93
N GLU A 7 31.61 38.48 -20.23
CA GLU A 7 30.21 38.95 -20.28
C GLU A 7 29.82 39.36 -21.69
N ALA A 8 30.68 40.15 -22.37
CA ALA A 8 30.41 40.58 -23.76
C ALA A 8 30.42 39.41 -24.76
N ARG A 9 31.25 38.39 -24.54
CA ARG A 9 31.23 37.15 -25.35
C ARG A 9 29.98 36.33 -25.09
N ALA A 10 29.58 36.15 -23.80
CA ALA A 10 28.39 35.45 -23.43
C ALA A 10 27.13 36.14 -24.00
N LEU A 11 27.05 37.47 -23.94
CA LEU A 11 25.94 38.25 -24.50
C LEU A 11 25.86 38.11 -26.02
N ARG A 12 27.01 38.17 -26.73
CA ARG A 12 27.07 37.92 -28.17
C ARG A 12 26.61 36.53 -28.53
N LEU A 13 27.01 35.50 -27.78
CA LEU A 13 26.56 34.12 -27.99
C LEU A 13 25.09 33.98 -27.77
N LYS A 14 24.54 34.56 -26.69
CA LYS A 14 23.10 34.60 -26.39
C LYS A 14 22.29 35.25 -27.52
N LEU A 15 22.76 36.37 -28.08
CA LEU A 15 22.13 37.08 -29.17
C LEU A 15 22.27 36.39 -30.53
N SER A 16 23.27 35.51 -30.71
CA SER A 16 23.49 34.78 -31.94
C SER A 16 22.44 33.71 -32.24
N GLY A 17 21.60 33.32 -31.26
CA GLY A 17 20.63 32.28 -31.35
C GLY A 17 21.19 30.87 -31.56
N ARG A 18 22.51 30.70 -31.44
CA ARG A 18 23.20 29.41 -31.59
C ARG A 18 23.15 28.65 -30.28
N ASP A 19 22.08 27.90 -30.01
CA ASP A 19 21.96 26.99 -28.89
C ASP A 19 21.95 25.55 -29.39
N THR A 20 23.06 24.86 -29.21
CA THR A 20 23.24 23.48 -29.66
C THR A 20 22.38 22.52 -28.83
N LYS A 21 22.31 22.71 -27.51
CA LYS A 21 21.45 21.87 -26.64
C LYS A 21 19.97 22.02 -26.97
N TRP A 22 19.53 23.24 -27.27
CA TRP A 22 18.16 23.48 -27.70
C TRP A 22 17.86 22.77 -29.04
N ARG A 23 18.76 22.83 -30.01
CA ARG A 23 18.56 22.12 -31.29
C ARG A 23 18.47 20.61 -31.14
N GLU A 24 19.27 20.03 -30.25
CA GLU A 24 19.18 18.61 -29.92
C GLU A 24 17.82 18.28 -29.24
N LEU A 25 17.36 19.12 -28.33
CA LEU A 25 16.02 18.97 -27.75
C LEU A 25 14.93 19.11 -28.79
N GLU A 26 15.05 20.06 -29.73
CA GLU A 26 14.12 20.21 -30.85
C GLU A 26 14.07 18.93 -31.69
N ALA A 27 15.22 18.33 -31.99
CA ALA A 27 15.28 17.06 -32.73
C ALA A 27 14.57 15.92 -31.99
N ILE A 28 14.76 15.83 -30.66
CA ILE A 28 14.02 14.85 -29.83
C ILE A 28 12.52 15.13 -29.87
N LEU A 29 12.11 16.40 -29.75
CA LEU A 29 10.70 16.76 -29.81
C LEU A 29 10.03 16.48 -31.16
N ASP A 30 10.82 16.38 -32.25
CA ASP A 30 10.35 16.04 -33.62
C ASP A 30 10.47 14.55 -33.94
N ASP A 31 11.09 13.76 -33.06
CA ASP A 31 11.27 12.33 -33.25
C ASP A 31 9.91 11.62 -33.38
N PRO A 32 9.75 10.67 -34.31
CA PRO A 32 8.54 9.85 -34.47
C PRO A 32 8.06 9.19 -33.16
N ILE A 33 8.96 8.88 -32.24
CA ILE A 33 8.64 8.31 -30.93
C ILE A 33 7.76 9.23 -30.07
N MET A 34 7.78 10.54 -30.34
CA MET A 34 6.94 11.55 -29.70
C MET A 34 5.46 11.45 -30.09
N PHE A 35 5.13 10.60 -31.04
CA PHE A 35 3.76 10.40 -31.51
C PHE A 35 3.31 8.97 -31.27
N ASP A 36 2.08 8.84 -30.81
CA ASP A 36 1.45 7.55 -30.68
C ASP A 36 1.04 7.03 -32.06
N PRO A 37 1.57 5.89 -32.53
CA PRO A 37 1.28 5.37 -33.86
C PRO A 37 -0.18 4.97 -34.06
N ALA A 38 -0.91 4.67 -32.98
CA ALA A 38 -2.32 4.27 -33.06
C ALA A 38 -3.27 5.47 -33.17
N THR A 39 -2.94 6.58 -32.47
CA THR A 39 -3.83 7.75 -32.38
C THR A 39 -3.32 8.97 -33.14
N GLY A 40 -2.05 8.98 -33.51
CA GLY A 40 -1.38 10.14 -34.10
C GLY A 40 -1.17 11.31 -33.12
N LEU A 41 -1.56 11.16 -31.89
CA LEU A 41 -1.44 12.20 -30.88
C LEU A 41 0.00 12.27 -30.34
N ARG A 42 0.42 13.49 -30.01
CA ARG A 42 1.73 13.72 -29.41
C ARG A 42 1.75 13.16 -27.99
N ARG A 43 2.76 12.35 -27.68
CA ARG A 43 3.03 11.81 -26.34
C ARG A 43 3.55 12.89 -25.40
N LYS A 44 3.39 12.67 -24.09
CA LYS A 44 3.89 13.58 -23.06
C LYS A 44 5.36 13.31 -22.77
N ILE A 45 6.10 14.37 -22.46
CA ILE A 45 7.53 14.30 -22.13
C ILE A 45 7.84 15.07 -20.87
N LEU A 46 8.74 14.49 -20.06
CA LEU A 46 9.27 15.09 -18.84
C LEU A 46 10.70 15.58 -19.08
N ILE A 47 10.97 16.85 -18.80
CA ILE A 47 12.28 17.46 -18.98
C ILE A 47 12.83 17.88 -17.61
N PHE A 48 14.03 17.40 -17.25
CA PHE A 48 14.72 17.82 -16.06
C PHE A 48 15.85 18.80 -16.35
N THR A 49 15.90 19.88 -15.55
CA THR A 49 17.01 20.84 -15.51
C THR A 49 17.22 21.34 -14.10
N GLU A 50 18.47 21.58 -13.66
CA GLU A 50 18.76 22.08 -12.31
C GLU A 50 18.49 23.58 -12.14
N PRO A 51 19.04 24.49 -13.02
CA PRO A 51 18.85 25.93 -12.88
C PRO A 51 17.42 26.38 -13.20
N LYS A 52 16.86 27.24 -12.35
CA LYS A 52 15.56 27.85 -12.60
C LYS A 52 15.54 28.68 -13.88
N ASP A 53 16.61 29.42 -14.14
CA ASP A 53 16.72 30.26 -15.34
C ASP A 53 16.68 29.42 -16.64
N THR A 54 17.27 28.23 -16.62
CA THR A 54 17.20 27.27 -17.72
C THR A 54 15.79 26.71 -17.86
N LEU A 55 15.09 26.44 -16.72
CA LEU A 55 13.70 26.00 -16.73
C LEU A 55 12.79 27.05 -17.37
N ASP A 56 12.92 28.32 -16.98
CA ASP A 56 12.15 29.43 -17.51
C ASP A 56 12.47 29.66 -19.00
N TYR A 57 13.73 29.53 -19.40
CA TYR A 57 14.15 29.59 -20.80
C TYR A 57 13.51 28.49 -21.64
N LEU A 58 13.57 27.25 -21.18
CA LEU A 58 12.97 26.10 -21.87
C LEU A 58 11.46 26.25 -22.00
N LYS A 59 10.80 26.72 -20.95
CA LYS A 59 9.37 27.01 -20.96
C LYS A 59 9.03 27.97 -22.09
N GLN A 60 9.68 29.14 -22.15
CA GLN A 60 9.44 30.15 -23.18
C GLN A 60 9.68 29.59 -24.61
N LYS A 61 10.76 28.82 -24.78
CA LYS A 61 11.09 28.23 -26.08
C LYS A 61 10.07 27.20 -26.56
N ILE A 62 9.59 26.34 -25.63
CA ILE A 62 8.62 25.30 -25.96
C ILE A 62 7.23 25.92 -26.21
N GLU A 63 6.81 26.89 -25.39
CA GLU A 63 5.57 27.64 -25.59
C GLU A 63 5.56 28.37 -26.96
N ALA A 64 6.66 29.04 -27.29
CA ALA A 64 6.81 29.71 -28.59
C ALA A 64 6.74 28.72 -29.77
N ARG A 65 7.28 27.52 -29.61
CA ARG A 65 7.26 26.46 -30.61
C ARG A 65 5.89 25.82 -30.76
N THR A 66 5.20 25.55 -29.66
CA THR A 66 3.87 24.90 -29.69
C THR A 66 2.76 25.85 -30.03
N GLY A 67 2.98 27.16 -29.87
CA GLY A 67 1.95 28.18 -30.00
C GLY A 67 0.86 28.11 -28.92
N ASP A 68 1.04 27.27 -27.90
CA ASP A 68 0.06 27.01 -26.87
C ASP A 68 0.74 27.04 -25.47
N PRO A 69 0.53 28.15 -24.71
CA PRO A 69 1.09 28.29 -23.37
C PRO A 69 0.60 27.24 -22.38
N ASP A 70 -0.61 26.69 -22.58
CA ASP A 70 -1.20 25.69 -21.68
C ASP A 70 -0.61 24.28 -21.90
N SER A 71 0.17 24.10 -22.97
CA SER A 71 0.83 22.83 -23.29
C SER A 71 2.01 22.50 -22.36
N VAL A 72 2.51 23.49 -21.58
CA VAL A 72 3.71 23.36 -20.76
C VAL A 72 3.40 23.67 -19.30
N VAL A 73 3.72 22.74 -18.40
CA VAL A 73 3.67 22.96 -16.97
C VAL A 73 5.05 22.88 -16.34
N THR A 74 5.29 23.63 -15.28
CA THR A 74 6.59 23.70 -14.62
C THR A 74 6.49 23.41 -13.13
N ILE A 75 7.49 22.69 -12.59
CA ILE A 75 7.61 22.41 -11.19
C ILE A 75 9.03 22.73 -10.72
N HIS A 76 9.18 23.64 -9.75
CA HIS A 76 10.45 23.99 -9.12
C HIS A 76 10.26 24.29 -7.63
N GLY A 77 11.35 24.39 -6.88
CA GLY A 77 11.32 24.56 -5.42
C GLY A 77 10.53 25.76 -4.89
N GLY A 78 10.33 26.80 -5.71
CA GLY A 78 9.53 27.99 -5.35
C GLY A 78 8.05 27.89 -5.69
N VAL A 79 7.56 26.78 -6.25
CA VAL A 79 6.13 26.60 -6.57
C VAL A 79 5.37 26.19 -5.32
N ALA A 80 4.29 26.90 -5.01
CA ALA A 80 3.40 26.58 -3.90
C ALA A 80 2.83 25.16 -4.03
N ARG A 81 2.51 24.54 -2.91
CA ARG A 81 2.08 23.12 -2.84
C ARG A 81 0.84 22.84 -3.68
N GLU A 82 -0.15 23.72 -3.64
CA GLU A 82 -1.38 23.60 -4.43
C GLU A 82 -1.11 23.70 -5.93
N ALA A 83 -0.29 24.67 -6.34
CA ALA A 83 0.08 24.86 -7.74
C ALA A 83 0.91 23.67 -8.26
N ARG A 84 1.78 23.08 -7.43
CA ARG A 84 2.51 21.86 -7.75
C ARG A 84 1.56 20.69 -7.97
N ARG A 85 0.58 20.50 -7.08
CA ARG A 85 -0.43 19.45 -7.21
C ARG A 85 -1.25 19.63 -8.48
N ALA A 86 -1.69 20.85 -8.77
CA ALA A 86 -2.42 21.16 -9.99
C ALA A 86 -1.60 20.85 -11.26
N ALA A 87 -0.32 21.24 -11.29
CA ALA A 87 0.58 20.95 -12.40
C ALA A 87 0.79 19.44 -12.63
N ILE A 88 0.95 18.66 -11.55
CA ILE A 88 1.08 17.19 -11.61
C ILE A 88 -0.22 16.56 -12.13
N ALA A 89 -1.37 16.98 -11.59
CA ALA A 89 -2.67 16.48 -12.04
C ALA A 89 -2.92 16.81 -13.50
N ALA A 90 -2.65 18.04 -13.93
CA ALA A 90 -2.77 18.46 -15.32
C ALA A 90 -1.84 17.65 -16.23
N PHE A 91 -0.57 17.46 -15.86
CA PHE A 91 0.34 16.65 -16.65
C PHE A 91 -0.10 15.19 -16.76
N ASN A 92 -0.65 14.59 -15.70
CA ASN A 92 -1.09 13.20 -15.76
C ASN A 92 -2.40 13.00 -16.55
N SER A 93 -3.33 13.96 -16.52
CA SER A 93 -4.70 13.76 -17.02
C SER A 93 -5.16 14.68 -18.14
N ASP A 94 -4.60 15.91 -18.22
CA ASP A 94 -5.03 16.88 -19.24
C ASP A 94 -4.37 16.57 -20.59
N PRO A 95 -5.13 16.33 -21.65
CA PRO A 95 -4.58 16.07 -22.98
C PRO A 95 -3.91 17.30 -23.62
N VAL A 96 -4.19 18.53 -23.19
CA VAL A 96 -3.55 19.74 -23.67
C VAL A 96 -2.11 19.82 -23.15
N VAL A 97 -1.89 19.48 -21.89
CA VAL A 97 -0.56 19.51 -21.26
C VAL A 97 0.31 18.38 -21.82
N ARG A 98 1.35 18.75 -22.56
CA ARG A 98 2.24 17.81 -23.26
C ARG A 98 3.64 17.75 -22.67
N VAL A 99 4.11 18.84 -22.06
CA VAL A 99 5.46 18.95 -21.53
C VAL A 99 5.42 19.35 -20.08
N MET A 100 6.17 18.63 -19.25
CA MET A 100 6.49 19.05 -17.88
C MET A 100 7.98 19.33 -17.78
N ILE A 101 8.33 20.50 -17.25
CA ILE A 101 9.72 20.85 -16.94
C ILE A 101 9.88 20.93 -15.43
N ALA A 102 10.82 20.16 -14.88
CA ALA A 102 11.00 20.04 -13.44
C ALA A 102 12.47 20.20 -13.05
N ASN A 103 12.70 20.71 -11.84
CA ASN A 103 14.02 20.61 -11.20
C ASN A 103 14.04 19.53 -10.10
N ASP A 104 15.23 19.13 -9.67
CA ASP A 104 15.38 18.04 -8.70
C ASP A 104 14.68 18.30 -7.37
N ALA A 105 14.74 19.56 -6.86
CA ALA A 105 14.14 19.93 -5.59
C ALA A 105 12.60 19.78 -5.57
N ALA A 106 11.97 19.88 -6.74
CA ALA A 106 10.52 19.77 -6.89
C ALA A 106 10.07 18.40 -7.38
N GLY A 107 10.99 17.64 -8.00
CA GLY A 107 10.73 16.30 -8.52
C GLY A 107 10.68 15.20 -7.46
N GLU A 108 11.14 15.44 -6.23
CA GLU A 108 11.13 14.43 -5.17
C GLU A 108 9.70 14.03 -4.74
N GLY A 109 9.43 12.71 -4.70
CA GLY A 109 8.14 12.18 -4.26
C GLY A 109 7.00 12.19 -5.28
N VAL A 110 7.21 12.73 -6.50
CA VAL A 110 6.17 12.86 -7.53
C VAL A 110 6.04 11.58 -8.36
N ASN A 111 4.80 11.18 -8.64
CA ASN A 111 4.48 10.02 -9.48
C ASN A 111 4.00 10.51 -10.85
N LEU A 112 4.82 10.31 -11.89
CA LEU A 112 4.55 10.77 -13.26
C LEU A 112 4.43 9.63 -14.27
N GLN A 113 4.59 8.37 -13.83
CA GLN A 113 4.56 7.18 -14.69
C GLN A 113 3.22 6.97 -15.43
N ARG A 114 2.14 7.62 -14.97
CA ARG A 114 0.84 7.55 -15.65
C ARG A 114 0.73 8.53 -16.81
N GLY A 115 1.45 9.65 -16.73
CA GLY A 115 1.41 10.72 -17.74
C GLY A 115 2.47 10.54 -18.80
N ALA A 116 3.66 10.04 -18.48
CA ALA A 116 4.78 9.97 -19.39
C ALA A 116 5.64 8.73 -19.21
N HIS A 117 6.23 8.27 -20.31
CA HIS A 117 7.30 7.28 -20.39
C HIS A 117 8.54 7.82 -21.13
N LEU A 118 8.48 9.10 -21.56
CA LEU A 118 9.56 9.80 -22.26
C LEU A 118 10.17 10.84 -21.32
N MET A 119 11.51 10.85 -21.18
CA MET A 119 12.21 11.78 -20.30
C MET A 119 13.50 12.29 -20.92
N VAL A 120 13.78 13.58 -20.73
CA VAL A 120 15.04 14.22 -21.11
C VAL A 120 15.70 14.81 -19.87
N ASN A 121 16.97 14.48 -19.63
CA ASN A 121 17.83 15.24 -18.77
C ASN A 121 18.53 16.32 -19.60
N TYR A 122 18.02 17.54 -19.55
CA TYR A 122 18.62 18.68 -20.24
C TYR A 122 19.98 19.04 -19.64
N ASP A 123 20.09 18.94 -18.30
CA ASP A 123 21.34 19.02 -17.57
C ASP A 123 21.55 17.73 -16.76
N LEU A 124 22.77 17.23 -16.79
CA LEU A 124 23.17 16.07 -16.00
C LEU A 124 23.50 16.50 -14.57
N PRO A 125 22.95 15.84 -13.56
CA PRO A 125 23.21 16.20 -12.16
C PRO A 125 24.61 15.81 -11.73
N TRP A 126 25.22 16.61 -10.85
CA TRP A 126 26.53 16.34 -10.27
C TRP A 126 26.57 15.05 -9.43
N ASN A 127 25.45 14.58 -8.95
CA ASN A 127 25.32 13.33 -8.22
C ASN A 127 24.62 12.27 -9.10
N PRO A 128 25.29 11.16 -9.46
CA PRO A 128 24.73 10.13 -10.33
C PRO A 128 23.45 9.48 -9.76
N ASN A 129 23.29 9.42 -8.42
CA ASN A 129 22.08 8.91 -7.78
C ASN A 129 20.83 9.71 -8.16
N ARG A 130 20.99 10.97 -8.56
CA ARG A 130 19.88 11.79 -9.03
C ARG A 130 19.38 11.38 -10.41
N LEU A 131 20.25 10.84 -11.27
CA LEU A 131 19.82 10.27 -12.57
C LEU A 131 18.84 9.10 -12.35
N GLU A 132 19.20 8.21 -11.42
CA GLU A 132 18.34 7.09 -11.03
C GLU A 132 17.03 7.58 -10.39
N GLN A 133 17.10 8.53 -9.46
CA GLN A 133 15.93 9.14 -8.85
C GLN A 133 15.01 9.82 -9.86
N ARG A 134 15.57 10.53 -10.87
CA ARG A 134 14.80 11.14 -11.96
C ARG A 134 14.12 10.08 -12.80
N PHE A 135 14.86 9.04 -13.23
CA PHE A 135 14.32 7.94 -14.02
C PHE A 135 13.21 7.20 -13.28
N GLY A 136 13.36 6.98 -11.98
CA GLY A 136 12.34 6.40 -11.11
C GLY A 136 11.03 7.20 -11.03
N ARG A 137 10.92 8.39 -11.64
CA ARG A 137 9.64 9.15 -11.75
C ARG A 137 8.73 8.63 -12.83
N ILE A 138 9.29 8.04 -13.89
CA ILE A 138 8.55 7.45 -15.01
C ILE A 138 8.64 5.93 -15.03
N HIS A 139 9.76 5.34 -14.60
CA HIS A 139 9.99 3.89 -14.53
C HIS A 139 9.63 3.36 -13.13
N ARG A 140 8.39 2.93 -12.97
CA ARG A 140 7.85 2.45 -11.69
C ARG A 140 6.78 1.38 -11.90
N ILE A 141 6.43 0.64 -10.83
CA ILE A 141 5.31 -0.33 -10.85
C ILE A 141 4.04 0.36 -11.37
N GLY A 142 3.44 -0.20 -12.41
CA GLY A 142 2.26 0.35 -13.10
C GLY A 142 2.57 1.12 -14.39
N GLN A 143 3.84 1.24 -14.80
CA GLN A 143 4.21 1.68 -16.15
C GLN A 143 4.00 0.54 -17.13
N THR A 144 3.24 0.79 -18.20
CA THR A 144 2.92 -0.18 -19.27
C THR A 144 3.76 0.02 -20.53
N GLU A 145 4.41 1.18 -20.65
CA GLU A 145 5.18 1.56 -21.82
C GLU A 145 6.69 1.40 -21.59
N VAL A 146 7.44 1.23 -22.68
CA VAL A 146 8.91 1.27 -22.63
C VAL A 146 9.36 2.70 -22.34
N CYS A 147 10.10 2.88 -21.24
CA CYS A 147 10.61 4.20 -20.88
C CYS A 147 11.84 4.57 -21.71
N HIS A 148 11.82 5.73 -22.33
CA HIS A 148 12.95 6.29 -23.08
C HIS A 148 13.55 7.47 -22.33
N LEU A 149 14.88 7.46 -22.20
CA LEU A 149 15.65 8.46 -21.47
C LEU A 149 16.75 9.05 -22.37
N TRP A 150 16.71 10.35 -22.60
CA TRP A 150 17.79 11.09 -23.26
C TRP A 150 18.58 11.90 -22.26
N ASN A 151 19.89 11.82 -22.36
CA ASN A 151 20.83 12.59 -21.56
C ASN A 151 21.58 13.57 -22.46
N LEU A 152 21.28 14.87 -22.37
CA LEU A 152 21.98 15.88 -23.16
C LEU A 152 23.30 16.25 -22.53
N CYS A 153 24.39 15.88 -23.19
CA CYS A 153 25.74 16.13 -22.75
C CYS A 153 26.52 17.00 -23.78
N ALA A 154 27.15 18.05 -23.30
CA ALA A 154 28.05 18.88 -24.14
C ALA A 154 29.39 18.15 -24.35
N ALA A 155 29.41 17.20 -25.31
CA ALA A 155 30.53 16.27 -25.52
C ALA A 155 31.89 16.97 -25.75
N ASN A 156 31.91 18.25 -26.17
CA ASN A 156 33.10 19.04 -26.46
C ASN A 156 33.58 19.84 -25.24
N THR A 157 32.99 19.65 -24.07
CA THR A 157 33.45 20.25 -22.81
C THR A 157 34.22 19.23 -22.00
N ARG A 158 35.09 19.70 -21.10
CA ARG A 158 35.94 18.84 -20.26
C ARG A 158 35.10 17.91 -19.34
N GLU A 159 34.08 18.47 -18.72
CA GLU A 159 33.11 17.70 -17.93
C GLU A 159 32.25 16.77 -18.80
N GLY A 160 31.93 17.21 -20.00
CA GLY A 160 31.14 16.43 -20.96
C GLY A 160 31.87 15.18 -21.44
N GLU A 161 33.17 15.24 -21.64
CA GLU A 161 34.00 14.07 -21.99
C GLU A 161 33.99 13.02 -20.86
N VAL A 162 34.06 13.45 -19.59
CA VAL A 162 33.97 12.53 -18.44
C VAL A 162 32.62 11.89 -18.33
N TYR A 163 31.53 12.67 -18.49
CA TYR A 163 30.16 12.13 -18.51
C TYR A 163 29.94 11.16 -19.65
N ARG A 164 30.41 11.50 -20.84
CA ARG A 164 30.30 10.62 -22.02
C ARG A 164 30.98 9.28 -21.73
N ARG A 165 32.23 9.32 -21.21
CA ARG A 165 32.95 8.09 -20.84
C ARG A 165 32.19 7.25 -19.81
N LEU A 166 31.61 7.92 -18.80
CA LEU A 166 30.76 7.26 -17.79
C LEU A 166 29.55 6.59 -18.42
N LEU A 167 28.81 7.32 -19.27
CA LEU A 167 27.59 6.79 -19.91
C LEU A 167 27.91 5.64 -20.88
N ASP A 168 28.99 5.73 -21.66
CA ASP A 168 29.46 4.67 -22.54
C ASP A 168 29.79 3.39 -21.75
N LYS A 169 30.48 3.53 -20.61
CA LYS A 169 30.81 2.41 -19.72
C LYS A 169 29.59 1.79 -19.05
N LEU A 170 28.61 2.60 -18.67
CA LEU A 170 27.37 2.12 -18.11
C LEU A 170 26.55 1.34 -19.15
N GLU A 171 26.58 1.77 -20.40
CA GLU A 171 25.90 1.07 -21.49
C GLU A 171 26.61 -0.26 -21.83
N GLU A 172 27.96 -0.31 -21.84
CA GLU A 172 28.72 -1.56 -21.95
C GLU A 172 28.34 -2.55 -20.83
N ALA A 173 28.30 -2.06 -19.57
CA ALA A 173 27.93 -2.86 -18.40
C ALA A 173 26.46 -3.30 -18.46
N ARG A 174 25.54 -2.45 -18.93
CA ARG A 174 24.13 -2.78 -19.14
C ARG A 174 23.94 -3.93 -20.15
N ALA A 175 24.66 -3.87 -21.26
CA ALA A 175 24.63 -4.90 -22.27
C ALA A 175 25.15 -6.25 -21.75
N ALA A 176 26.21 -6.23 -20.92
CA ALA A 176 26.78 -7.43 -20.29
C ALA A 176 25.87 -8.05 -19.20
N LEU A 177 25.13 -7.25 -18.45
CA LEU A 177 24.39 -7.65 -17.24
C LEU A 177 22.86 -7.72 -17.41
N GLY A 178 22.35 -7.59 -18.63
CA GLY A 178 20.92 -7.75 -18.91
C GLY A 178 20.03 -6.66 -18.29
N GLY A 179 20.50 -5.44 -18.21
CA GLY A 179 19.65 -4.25 -17.94
C GLY A 179 19.61 -3.73 -16.50
N LYS A 180 20.31 -4.34 -15.54
CA LYS A 180 20.22 -4.00 -14.09
C LYS A 180 21.30 -3.05 -13.56
N VAL A 181 21.95 -2.27 -14.41
CA VAL A 181 23.11 -1.46 -14.04
C VAL A 181 22.76 -0.15 -13.33
N TYR A 182 21.60 0.41 -13.60
CA TYR A 182 21.18 1.68 -13.01
C TYR A 182 20.95 1.62 -11.50
N ASP A 183 20.63 0.43 -10.96
CA ASP A 183 20.39 0.22 -9.54
C ASP A 183 21.64 0.29 -8.64
N VAL A 184 22.85 0.30 -9.22
CA VAL A 184 24.13 0.27 -8.49
C VAL A 184 25.00 1.53 -8.73
N LEU A 185 24.52 2.49 -9.52
CA LEU A 185 25.23 3.72 -9.83
C LEU A 185 25.71 4.50 -8.60
N GLY A 186 24.89 4.51 -7.54
CA GLY A 186 25.22 5.18 -6.29
C GLY A 186 26.41 4.59 -5.55
N GLU A 187 26.57 3.29 -5.65
CA GLU A 187 27.62 2.54 -4.93
C GLU A 187 28.96 2.57 -5.68
N LEU A 188 28.93 2.69 -7.02
CA LEU A 188 30.11 2.74 -7.86
C LEU A 188 31.06 3.92 -7.56
N PHE A 189 30.52 5.00 -7.01
CA PHE A 189 31.27 6.23 -6.70
C PHE A 189 31.38 6.53 -5.20
N GLU A 190 31.12 5.57 -4.32
CA GLU A 190 31.20 5.77 -2.85
C GLU A 190 32.62 6.20 -2.39
N GLY A 191 33.67 5.77 -3.07
CA GLY A 191 35.07 6.11 -2.71
C GLY A 191 35.57 7.45 -3.24
N GLN A 192 35.02 7.95 -4.34
CA GLN A 192 35.39 9.23 -4.95
C GLN A 192 34.18 9.86 -5.66
N PRO A 193 33.54 10.89 -5.06
CA PRO A 193 32.34 11.49 -5.63
C PRO A 193 32.56 11.96 -7.08
N LEU A 194 31.67 11.61 -7.99
CA LEU A 194 31.70 12.04 -9.40
C LEU A 194 31.85 13.56 -9.51
N ARG A 195 31.30 14.33 -8.58
CA ARG A 195 31.49 15.77 -8.48
C ARG A 195 32.98 16.17 -8.42
N THR A 196 33.80 15.44 -7.67
CA THR A 196 35.23 15.73 -7.54
C THR A 196 35.94 15.47 -8.87
N LEU A 197 35.63 14.36 -9.54
CA LEU A 197 36.16 14.03 -10.86
C LEU A 197 35.83 15.10 -11.91
N LEU A 198 34.57 15.58 -11.89
CA LEU A 198 34.12 16.64 -12.81
C LEU A 198 34.75 17.99 -12.53
N VAL A 199 34.91 18.36 -11.25
CA VAL A 199 35.62 19.59 -10.87
C VAL A 199 37.10 19.52 -11.29
N ASP A 200 37.72 18.37 -11.11
CA ASP A 200 39.12 18.17 -11.53
C ASP A 200 39.24 18.19 -13.08
N ALA A 201 38.27 17.65 -13.79
CA ALA A 201 38.19 17.75 -15.26
C ALA A 201 38.07 19.21 -15.73
N ILE A 202 37.22 20.01 -15.11
CA ILE A 202 37.06 21.44 -15.44
C ILE A 202 38.33 22.20 -15.16
N ARG A 203 39.01 21.96 -14.03
CA ARG A 203 40.19 22.70 -13.60
C ARG A 203 41.46 22.32 -14.34
N TYR A 204 41.65 21.03 -14.61
CA TYR A 204 42.94 20.48 -15.05
C TYR A 204 42.85 19.60 -16.31
N GLY A 205 41.65 19.42 -16.91
CA GLY A 205 41.42 18.48 -18.02
C GLY A 205 42.13 18.82 -19.34
N ASP A 206 42.81 20.00 -19.45
CA ASP A 206 43.67 20.32 -20.59
C ASP A 206 45.00 19.56 -20.58
N LYS A 207 45.40 19.02 -19.42
CA LYS A 207 46.62 18.23 -19.28
C LYS A 207 46.36 16.78 -19.67
N PRO A 208 47.02 16.23 -20.71
CA PRO A 208 46.79 14.86 -21.17
C PRO A 208 46.91 13.79 -20.08
N GLU A 209 47.85 14.02 -19.14
CA GLU A 209 48.13 13.12 -18.01
C GLU A 209 46.95 13.08 -17.03
N VAL A 210 46.38 14.24 -16.68
CA VAL A 210 45.24 14.37 -15.79
C VAL A 210 43.99 13.77 -16.44
N LYS A 211 43.81 14.00 -17.74
CA LYS A 211 42.69 13.41 -18.50
C LYS A 211 42.77 11.88 -18.52
N ALA A 212 43.98 11.34 -18.77
CA ALA A 212 44.20 9.88 -18.73
C ALA A 212 43.97 9.28 -17.34
N GLU A 213 44.35 10.02 -16.27
CA GLU A 213 44.08 9.59 -14.90
C GLU A 213 42.57 9.62 -14.55
N LEU A 214 41.84 10.67 -14.96
CA LEU A 214 40.40 10.78 -14.78
C LEU A 214 39.67 9.65 -15.49
N PHE A 215 40.06 9.33 -16.73
CA PHE A 215 39.47 8.23 -17.48
C PHE A 215 39.76 6.88 -16.81
N ARG A 216 40.98 6.63 -16.35
CA ARG A 216 41.30 5.41 -15.58
C ARG A 216 40.44 5.27 -14.31
N LYS A 217 40.14 6.38 -13.62
CA LYS A 217 39.33 6.40 -12.43
C LYS A 217 37.86 6.07 -12.76
N VAL A 218 37.33 6.60 -13.86
CA VAL A 218 36.00 6.26 -14.36
C VAL A 218 35.94 4.81 -14.81
N ASP A 219 36.91 4.35 -15.58
CA ASP A 219 36.96 2.95 -16.06
C ASP A 219 37.07 1.95 -14.90
N GLY A 220 37.87 2.28 -13.86
CA GLY A 220 38.01 1.43 -12.68
C GLY A 220 36.82 1.45 -11.76
N ALA A 221 36.03 2.53 -11.73
CA ALA A 221 34.80 2.61 -10.96
C ALA A 221 33.64 1.84 -11.62
N VAL A 222 33.64 1.76 -12.97
CA VAL A 222 32.56 1.12 -13.77
C VAL A 222 33.11 -0.14 -14.46
N ASP A 223 33.95 -0.92 -13.77
CA ASP A 223 34.42 -2.21 -14.26
C ASP A 223 33.31 -3.27 -14.14
N VAL A 224 33.12 -4.05 -15.21
CA VAL A 224 32.08 -5.10 -15.30
C VAL A 224 32.18 -6.09 -14.13
N ALA A 225 33.41 -6.49 -13.75
CA ALA A 225 33.64 -7.41 -12.64
C ALA A 225 33.22 -6.82 -11.29
N THR A 226 33.48 -5.53 -11.08
CA THR A 226 33.04 -4.80 -9.88
C THR A 226 31.50 -4.70 -9.82
N ILE A 227 30.87 -4.40 -10.94
CA ILE A 227 29.39 -4.34 -11.05
C ILE A 227 28.79 -5.73 -10.89
N GLU A 228 29.37 -6.76 -11.48
CA GLU A 228 28.94 -8.17 -11.27
C GLU A 228 28.99 -8.56 -9.80
N THR A 229 30.05 -8.17 -9.11
CA THR A 229 30.20 -8.42 -7.67
C THR A 229 29.13 -7.68 -6.87
N LEU A 230 28.89 -6.41 -7.14
CA LEU A 230 27.82 -5.62 -6.48
C LEU A 230 26.42 -6.15 -6.78
N VAL A 231 26.15 -6.57 -8.02
CA VAL A 231 24.88 -7.21 -8.42
C VAL A 231 24.76 -8.58 -7.78
N ALA A 232 25.85 -9.36 -7.68
CA ALA A 232 25.86 -10.66 -7.00
C ALA A 232 25.70 -10.50 -5.49
N GLU A 233 26.31 -9.48 -4.86
CA GLU A 233 26.11 -9.13 -3.45
C GLU A 233 24.67 -8.70 -3.18
N ARG A 234 24.06 -7.93 -4.07
CA ARG A 234 22.62 -7.62 -3.98
C ARG A 234 21.72 -8.84 -4.22
N LYS A 235 22.11 -9.77 -5.08
CA LYS A 235 21.39 -11.04 -5.24
C LYS A 235 21.56 -11.95 -4.03
N LEU A 236 22.67 -11.88 -3.32
CA LEU A 236 22.91 -12.59 -2.07
C LEU A 236 22.18 -11.93 -0.88
N THR A 237 21.97 -10.62 -0.92
CA THR A 237 21.14 -9.88 0.06
C THR A 237 19.64 -9.97 -0.26
N SER A 238 19.23 -10.19 -1.51
CA SER A 238 17.95 -10.76 -1.84
C SER A 238 18.10 -12.28 -1.68
N GLU A 239 17.90 -12.80 -0.46
CA GLU A 239 17.71 -14.21 -0.20
C GLU A 239 16.86 -14.78 -1.34
N GLY A 240 17.38 -15.73 -2.09
CA GLY A 240 16.58 -16.51 -3.02
C GLY A 240 15.41 -17.02 -2.20
N LEU A 241 14.22 -16.44 -2.40
CA LEU A 241 13.03 -16.80 -1.63
C LEU A 241 12.86 -18.30 -1.84
N ASP A 242 13.11 -19.08 -0.77
CA ASP A 242 12.84 -20.52 -0.76
C ASP A 242 11.39 -20.69 -1.27
N PRO A 243 11.11 -21.63 -2.19
CA PRO A 243 9.77 -21.89 -2.69
C PRO A 243 8.71 -21.99 -1.59
N ARG A 244 9.08 -22.51 -0.41
CA ARG A 244 8.20 -22.57 0.77
C ARG A 244 7.88 -21.17 1.32
N THR A 245 8.86 -20.28 1.38
CA THR A 245 8.69 -18.89 1.83
C THR A 245 7.83 -18.10 0.83
N VAL A 246 8.05 -18.30 -0.49
CA VAL A 246 7.21 -17.68 -1.54
C VAL A 246 5.76 -18.15 -1.42
N THR A 247 5.55 -19.45 -1.19
CA THR A 247 4.20 -20.00 -1.01
C THR A 247 3.53 -19.43 0.23
N ALA A 248 4.22 -19.37 1.37
CA ALA A 248 3.69 -18.81 2.60
C ALA A 248 3.33 -17.31 2.46
N ILE A 249 4.20 -16.50 1.83
CA ILE A 249 3.93 -15.09 1.55
C ILE A 249 2.71 -14.95 0.64
N ARG A 250 2.61 -15.75 -0.42
CA ARG A 250 1.47 -15.72 -1.34
C ARG A 250 0.17 -16.04 -0.62
N GLU A 251 0.13 -17.10 0.18
CA GLU A 251 -1.06 -17.45 0.97
C GLU A 251 -1.46 -16.35 1.95
N GLU A 252 -0.48 -15.72 2.61
CA GLU A 252 -0.74 -14.59 3.50
C GLU A 252 -1.32 -13.39 2.74
N MET A 253 -0.81 -13.12 1.54
CA MET A 253 -1.37 -12.09 0.65
C MET A 253 -2.79 -12.42 0.18
N GLU A 254 -3.07 -13.67 -0.17
CA GLU A 254 -4.41 -14.12 -0.56
C GLU A 254 -5.41 -14.00 0.60
N ARG A 255 -5.02 -14.40 1.82
CA ARG A 255 -5.82 -14.19 3.04
C ARG A 255 -6.05 -12.71 3.33
N ALA A 256 -5.00 -11.88 3.22
CA ALA A 256 -5.10 -10.44 3.41
C ALA A 256 -6.03 -9.80 2.36
N GLN A 257 -5.98 -10.27 1.10
CA GLN A 257 -6.87 -9.81 0.05
C GLN A 257 -8.33 -10.18 0.34
N ALA A 258 -8.59 -11.40 0.80
CA ALA A 258 -9.94 -11.86 1.12
C ALA A 258 -10.56 -11.10 2.31
N ARG A 259 -9.73 -10.58 3.23
CA ARG A 259 -10.15 -9.82 4.43
C ARG A 259 -10.04 -8.31 4.32
N ARG A 260 -9.57 -7.79 3.18
CA ARG A 260 -9.37 -6.35 3.06
C ARG A 260 -10.68 -5.59 3.26
N LEU A 261 -10.59 -4.39 3.84
CA LEU A 261 -11.68 -3.43 3.79
C LEU A 261 -12.01 -3.11 2.33
N GLN A 262 -13.22 -3.46 1.92
CA GLN A 262 -13.64 -3.28 0.54
C GLN A 262 -13.81 -1.81 0.18
N PRO A 263 -13.49 -1.44 -1.06
CA PRO A 263 -13.87 -0.15 -1.63
C PRO A 263 -15.37 0.13 -1.43
N HIS A 264 -16.20 -0.89 -1.61
CA HIS A 264 -17.64 -0.83 -1.39
C HIS A 264 -18.02 -0.50 0.05
N PHE A 265 -17.39 -1.14 1.05
CA PHE A 265 -17.63 -0.86 2.46
C PHE A 265 -17.18 0.56 2.83
N ILE A 266 -15.99 0.97 2.36
CA ILE A 266 -15.49 2.33 2.57
C ILE A 266 -16.43 3.35 1.93
N GLY A 267 -16.90 3.09 0.72
CA GLY A 267 -17.83 3.94 -0.01
C GLY A 267 -19.18 4.05 0.70
N GLY A 268 -19.73 2.94 1.18
CA GLY A 268 -20.96 2.91 1.97
C GLY A 268 -20.85 3.71 3.27
N PHE A 269 -19.80 3.44 4.04
CA PHE A 269 -19.51 4.19 5.27
C PHE A 269 -19.32 5.69 4.99
N PHE A 270 -18.49 6.03 4.00
CA PHE A 270 -18.20 7.43 3.69
C PHE A 270 -19.46 8.20 3.30
N ARG A 271 -20.30 7.65 2.42
CA ARG A 271 -21.53 8.31 1.96
C ARG A 271 -22.48 8.60 3.13
N GLU A 272 -22.68 7.60 3.99
CA GLU A 272 -23.56 7.73 5.15
C GLU A 272 -23.01 8.74 6.17
N ALA A 273 -21.74 8.60 6.54
CA ALA A 273 -21.07 9.48 7.48
C ALA A 273 -21.00 10.93 6.94
N PHE A 274 -20.63 11.11 5.68
CA PHE A 274 -20.54 12.42 5.04
C PHE A 274 -21.89 13.13 4.99
N SER A 275 -22.98 12.40 4.67
CA SER A 275 -24.35 12.91 4.72
C SER A 275 -24.77 13.31 6.14
N THR A 276 -24.47 12.46 7.13
CA THR A 276 -24.77 12.72 8.57
C THR A 276 -24.01 13.97 9.07
N LEU A 277 -22.84 14.26 8.54
CA LEU A 277 -22.05 15.45 8.84
C LEU A 277 -22.49 16.70 8.04
N GLY A 278 -23.58 16.61 7.27
CA GLY A 278 -24.15 17.71 6.48
C GLY A 278 -23.51 17.88 5.11
N GLY A 279 -22.74 16.88 4.63
CA GLY A 279 -22.20 16.87 3.29
C GLY A 279 -23.25 16.44 2.24
N ARG A 280 -23.01 16.80 0.99
CA ARG A 280 -23.82 16.38 -0.16
C ARG A 280 -22.95 15.73 -1.19
N ILE A 281 -23.29 14.48 -1.53
CA ILE A 281 -22.61 13.67 -2.51
C ILE A 281 -23.63 13.19 -3.55
N ALA A 282 -23.31 13.28 -4.82
CA ALA A 282 -24.20 12.87 -5.91
C ALA A 282 -23.43 11.94 -6.86
N GLU A 283 -23.99 10.79 -7.17
CA GLU A 283 -23.47 9.91 -8.21
C GLU A 283 -23.74 10.53 -9.59
N ARG A 284 -22.67 10.65 -10.39
CA ARG A 284 -22.75 11.19 -11.75
C ARG A 284 -22.59 10.11 -12.80
N GLU A 285 -21.66 9.23 -12.59
CA GLU A 285 -21.49 8.00 -13.36
C GLU A 285 -21.40 6.83 -12.34
N LYS A 286 -21.66 5.62 -12.78
CA LYS A 286 -21.65 4.43 -11.89
C LYS A 286 -20.33 4.34 -11.11
N GLY A 287 -20.42 4.42 -9.78
CA GLY A 287 -19.28 4.37 -8.87
C GLY A 287 -18.40 5.64 -8.85
N ARG A 288 -18.84 6.72 -9.52
CA ARG A 288 -18.12 8.01 -9.55
C ARG A 288 -19.03 9.14 -9.09
N PHE A 289 -18.61 9.83 -8.03
CA PHE A 289 -19.44 10.77 -7.30
C PHE A 289 -18.88 12.19 -7.37
N GLU A 290 -19.74 13.17 -7.30
CA GLU A 290 -19.39 14.58 -7.17
C GLU A 290 -19.71 15.07 -5.75
N ILE A 291 -18.79 15.87 -5.19
CA ILE A 291 -18.99 16.63 -3.95
C ILE A 291 -18.91 18.10 -4.32
N THR A 292 -20.06 18.78 -4.31
CA THR A 292 -20.15 20.20 -4.67
C THR A 292 -19.63 21.12 -3.57
N ARG A 293 -19.76 20.67 -2.32
CA ARG A 293 -19.29 21.41 -1.14
C ARG A 293 -18.94 20.45 -0.01
N VAL A 294 -17.74 20.63 0.55
CA VAL A 294 -17.30 19.94 1.76
C VAL A 294 -17.71 20.77 3.00
N PRO A 295 -18.33 20.15 4.03
CA PRO A 295 -18.65 20.83 5.29
C PRO A 295 -17.42 21.46 5.97
N GLY A 296 -17.63 22.65 6.56
CA GLY A 296 -16.54 23.40 7.22
C GLY A 296 -15.84 22.62 8.34
N ILE A 297 -16.62 21.85 9.11
CA ILE A 297 -16.10 21.02 10.20
C ILE A 297 -15.03 20.01 9.72
N LEU A 298 -15.18 19.46 8.52
CA LEU A 298 -14.20 18.51 7.97
C LEU A 298 -12.92 19.22 7.55
N LYS A 299 -13.01 20.44 7.04
CA LYS A 299 -11.84 21.26 6.69
C LYS A 299 -11.07 21.73 7.93
N GLU A 300 -11.79 22.07 9.00
CA GLU A 300 -11.17 22.42 10.29
C GLU A 300 -10.47 21.20 10.89
N ARG A 301 -11.11 20.04 10.84
CA ARG A 301 -10.54 18.78 11.33
C ARG A 301 -9.28 18.41 10.56
N ASP A 302 -9.29 18.49 9.24
CA ASP A 302 -8.12 18.25 8.41
C ASP A 302 -6.93 19.16 8.76
N ARG A 303 -7.20 20.44 9.03
CA ARG A 303 -6.15 21.39 9.50
C ARG A 303 -5.54 20.97 10.83
N LEU A 304 -6.34 20.41 11.75
CA LEU A 304 -5.85 19.90 13.04
C LEU A 304 -5.03 18.62 12.85
N ILE A 305 -5.47 17.72 11.99
CA ILE A 305 -4.73 16.48 11.64
C ILE A 305 -3.40 16.81 10.96
N GLY A 306 -3.38 17.79 10.06
CA GLY A 306 -2.19 18.36 9.44
C GLY A 306 -1.36 17.37 8.59
N ARG A 307 -1.96 16.28 8.10
CA ARG A 307 -1.29 15.25 7.31
C ARG A 307 -1.69 15.34 5.83
N GLY A 308 -0.72 15.10 4.96
CA GLY A 308 -0.99 14.97 3.52
C GLY A 308 -1.42 16.27 2.83
N ASP A 309 -2.16 16.15 1.74
CA ASP A 309 -2.74 17.26 0.99
C ASP A 309 -4.00 17.77 1.69
N PRO A 310 -4.29 19.09 1.66
CA PRO A 310 -5.45 19.63 2.33
C PRO A 310 -6.76 19.16 1.68
N VAL A 311 -7.81 19.03 2.50
CA VAL A 311 -9.17 18.77 2.04
C VAL A 311 -9.65 19.92 1.18
N LEU A 312 -10.16 19.61 -0.02
CA LEU A 312 -10.65 20.59 -0.98
C LEU A 312 -12.04 21.10 -0.59
N ASP A 313 -12.42 22.28 -1.11
CA ASP A 313 -13.78 22.81 -0.94
C ASP A 313 -14.84 22.00 -1.71
N ARG A 314 -14.44 21.39 -2.81
CA ARG A 314 -15.26 20.57 -3.68
C ARG A 314 -14.42 19.51 -4.38
N TYR A 315 -15.06 18.43 -4.83
CA TYR A 315 -14.46 17.39 -5.64
C TYR A 315 -15.30 17.17 -6.89
N ALA A 316 -14.72 17.42 -8.07
CA ALA A 316 -15.42 17.23 -9.34
C ALA A 316 -15.80 15.78 -9.57
N ARG A 317 -14.91 14.84 -9.19
CA ARG A 317 -15.19 13.40 -9.14
C ARG A 317 -14.36 12.77 -8.04
N ILE A 318 -15.00 11.89 -7.28
CA ILE A 318 -14.36 10.93 -6.38
C ILE A 318 -14.80 9.53 -6.74
N THR A 319 -14.01 8.54 -6.37
CA THR A 319 -14.33 7.13 -6.47
C THR A 319 -13.70 6.37 -5.31
N PHE A 320 -14.24 5.21 -4.98
CA PHE A 320 -13.69 4.28 -3.99
C PHE A 320 -12.95 3.11 -4.67
N GLU A 321 -13.03 2.99 -6.00
CA GLU A 321 -12.42 1.92 -6.77
C GLU A 321 -11.30 2.43 -7.68
N LYS A 322 -10.14 1.74 -7.64
CA LYS A 322 -8.98 2.12 -8.46
C LYS A 322 -9.25 2.07 -9.96
N THR A 323 -10.09 1.15 -10.40
CA THR A 323 -10.45 0.96 -11.82
C THR A 323 -11.27 2.12 -12.38
N LEU A 324 -11.96 2.88 -11.52
CA LEU A 324 -12.82 3.99 -11.90
C LEU A 324 -12.13 5.37 -11.80
N ILE A 325 -10.82 5.41 -11.51
CA ILE A 325 -10.05 6.65 -11.50
C ILE A 325 -10.01 7.31 -12.89
N PRO A 326 -9.74 6.58 -14.01
CA PRO A 326 -9.70 7.18 -15.34
C PRO A 326 -11.07 7.73 -15.78
N GLY A 327 -11.05 8.81 -16.55
CA GLY A 327 -12.25 9.47 -17.10
C GLY A 327 -12.13 10.99 -17.06
N HIS A 328 -13.10 11.69 -17.64
CA HIS A 328 -13.15 13.14 -17.65
C HIS A 328 -14.39 13.66 -16.90
N PRO A 329 -14.19 14.42 -15.79
CA PRO A 329 -12.93 14.68 -15.09
C PRO A 329 -12.39 13.42 -14.41
N GLN A 330 -11.07 13.36 -14.20
CA GLN A 330 -10.44 12.26 -13.46
C GLN A 330 -10.99 12.19 -12.04
N ALA A 331 -11.29 10.97 -11.56
CA ALA A 331 -11.78 10.79 -10.21
C ALA A 331 -10.61 10.67 -9.20
N GLU A 332 -10.78 11.31 -8.04
CA GLU A 332 -9.87 11.17 -6.91
C GLU A 332 -10.26 9.93 -6.10
N LEU A 333 -9.27 9.07 -5.79
CA LEU A 333 -9.52 7.84 -5.04
C LEU A 333 -9.63 8.15 -3.54
N VAL A 334 -10.82 7.95 -2.98
CA VAL A 334 -11.06 8.04 -1.53
C VAL A 334 -10.84 6.68 -0.90
N ALA A 335 -9.68 6.50 -0.29
CA ALA A 335 -9.23 5.27 0.37
C ALA A 335 -8.55 5.62 1.70
N PRO A 336 -8.25 4.66 2.60
CA PRO A 336 -7.50 4.94 3.83
C PRO A 336 -6.22 5.73 3.57
N GLY A 337 -6.04 6.83 4.31
CA GLY A 337 -4.99 7.82 4.10
C GLY A 337 -5.38 9.01 3.18
N HIS A 338 -6.61 9.02 2.65
CA HIS A 338 -7.13 10.19 1.96
C HIS A 338 -7.61 11.24 2.98
N PRO A 339 -7.16 12.52 2.91
CA PRO A 339 -7.44 13.54 3.94
C PRO A 339 -8.92 13.72 4.26
N LEU A 340 -9.78 13.69 3.23
CA LEU A 340 -11.22 13.81 3.43
C LEU A 340 -11.81 12.62 4.19
N LEU A 341 -11.35 11.39 3.91
CA LEU A 341 -11.80 10.20 4.64
C LEU A 341 -11.30 10.24 6.08
N ASP A 342 -10.04 10.60 6.30
CA ASP A 342 -9.44 10.69 7.63
C ASP A 342 -10.18 11.74 8.49
N ALA A 343 -10.52 12.90 7.92
CA ALA A 343 -11.32 13.93 8.60
C ALA A 343 -12.73 13.45 8.94
N VAL A 344 -13.39 12.70 8.02
CA VAL A 344 -14.73 12.12 8.28
C VAL A 344 -14.65 11.10 9.41
N VAL A 345 -13.69 10.17 9.37
CA VAL A 345 -13.50 9.15 10.41
C VAL A 345 -13.26 9.81 11.77
N ASP A 346 -12.39 10.80 11.85
CA ASP A 346 -12.02 11.45 13.10
C ASP A 346 -13.19 12.21 13.73
N VAL A 347 -13.98 12.96 12.93
CA VAL A 347 -15.20 13.63 13.41
C VAL A 347 -16.28 12.64 13.83
N VAL A 348 -16.44 11.52 13.11
CA VAL A 348 -17.40 10.44 13.48
C VAL A 348 -16.99 9.83 14.81
N LEU A 349 -15.72 9.51 15.00
CA LEU A 349 -15.22 8.97 16.26
C LEU A 349 -15.47 9.95 17.42
N GLU A 350 -15.12 11.20 17.26
CA GLU A 350 -15.35 12.22 18.30
C GLU A 350 -16.81 12.31 18.72
N ARG A 351 -17.74 12.31 17.75
CA ARG A 351 -19.17 12.49 18.02
C ARG A 351 -19.87 11.25 18.55
N PHE A 352 -19.52 10.07 18.04
CA PHE A 352 -20.30 8.86 18.24
C PHE A 352 -19.61 7.82 19.11
N GLN A 353 -18.28 7.89 19.32
CA GLN A 353 -17.58 6.98 20.22
C GLN A 353 -18.19 6.93 21.64
N PRO A 354 -18.67 8.03 22.25
CA PRO A 354 -19.32 7.96 23.56
C PRO A 354 -20.57 7.09 23.60
N LEU A 355 -21.27 6.91 22.47
CA LEU A 355 -22.45 6.04 22.36
C LEU A 355 -22.10 4.56 22.51
N LEU A 356 -20.87 4.16 22.12
CA LEU A 356 -20.42 2.78 22.31
C LEU A 356 -20.32 2.40 23.79
N ALA A 357 -19.98 3.35 24.65
CA ALA A 357 -19.92 3.15 26.09
C ALA A 357 -21.30 3.02 26.76
N GLN A 358 -22.35 3.56 26.11
CA GLN A 358 -23.73 3.42 26.59
C GLN A 358 -24.31 2.03 26.31
N GLY A 359 -23.69 1.31 25.40
CA GLY A 359 -24.17 0.01 24.92
C GLY A 359 -25.34 0.12 23.94
N GLY A 360 -25.72 -1.02 23.39
CA GLY A 360 -26.81 -1.12 22.44
C GLY A 360 -27.46 -2.51 22.44
N VAL A 361 -28.56 -2.64 21.74
CA VAL A 361 -29.22 -3.94 21.51
C VAL A 361 -29.29 -4.15 20.00
N LEU A 362 -28.74 -5.25 19.54
CA LEU A 362 -28.69 -5.63 18.13
C LEU A 362 -29.38 -7.00 17.94
N VAL A 363 -29.81 -7.28 16.75
CA VAL A 363 -30.48 -8.53 16.37
C VAL A 363 -29.61 -9.28 15.38
N ASP A 364 -29.37 -10.55 15.65
CA ASP A 364 -28.78 -11.51 14.72
C ASP A 364 -29.91 -12.31 14.05
N GLU A 365 -30.34 -11.89 12.86
CA GLU A 365 -31.39 -12.55 12.13
C GLU A 365 -31.04 -13.95 11.63
N SER A 366 -29.76 -14.26 11.55
CA SER A 366 -29.24 -15.56 11.12
C SER A 366 -29.22 -16.60 12.25
N ASP A 367 -29.24 -16.14 13.50
CA ASP A 367 -29.18 -16.98 14.68
C ASP A 367 -30.63 -17.35 15.10
N GLU A 368 -30.98 -18.62 14.95
CA GLU A 368 -32.31 -19.13 15.31
C GLU A 368 -32.36 -19.67 16.75
N SER A 369 -31.27 -19.53 17.51
CA SER A 369 -31.24 -19.96 18.91
C SER A 369 -32.14 -19.08 19.80
N GLN A 370 -32.30 -19.51 21.05
CA GLN A 370 -32.98 -18.76 22.10
C GLN A 370 -32.00 -18.21 23.15
N GLU A 371 -30.70 -18.23 22.83
CA GLU A 371 -29.67 -17.85 23.76
C GLU A 371 -29.11 -16.47 23.45
N PRO A 372 -29.48 -15.42 24.17
CA PRO A 372 -28.88 -14.09 23.99
C PRO A 372 -27.42 -14.09 24.41
N ARG A 373 -26.62 -13.24 23.75
CA ARG A 373 -25.21 -13.08 24.09
C ARG A 373 -24.81 -11.63 24.11
N LEU A 374 -23.83 -11.28 24.91
CA LEU A 374 -23.25 -9.94 24.91
C LEU A 374 -22.02 -9.93 23.99
N LEU A 375 -21.99 -9.01 23.05
CA LEU A 375 -20.81 -8.70 22.25
C LEU A 375 -20.04 -7.56 22.90
N VAL A 376 -18.81 -7.80 23.28
CA VAL A 376 -17.94 -6.82 23.92
C VAL A 376 -16.84 -6.39 22.94
N TYR A 377 -16.61 -5.09 22.80
CA TYR A 377 -15.60 -4.50 21.95
C TYR A 377 -14.36 -4.14 22.76
N LEU A 378 -13.23 -4.72 22.45
CA LEU A 378 -11.98 -4.50 23.13
C LEU A 378 -10.92 -4.00 22.16
N GLU A 379 -10.17 -3.01 22.59
CA GLU A 379 -8.97 -2.57 21.90
C GLU A 379 -7.76 -2.96 22.72
N HIS A 380 -6.78 -3.55 22.11
CA HIS A 380 -5.48 -3.72 22.73
C HIS A 380 -4.35 -3.44 21.74
N ALA A 381 -3.22 -3.02 22.28
CA ALA A 381 -2.06 -2.62 21.51
C ALA A 381 -0.81 -3.35 21.98
N ILE A 382 0.14 -3.50 21.07
CA ILE A 382 1.47 -4.03 21.34
C ILE A 382 2.44 -2.89 21.10
N ARG A 383 3.35 -2.69 22.04
CA ARG A 383 4.41 -1.70 21.99
C ARG A 383 5.77 -2.34 21.88
N ASP A 384 6.76 -1.58 21.43
CA ASP A 384 8.16 -1.89 21.65
C ASP A 384 8.74 -1.02 22.80
N GLY A 385 10.03 -1.13 23.06
CA GLY A 385 10.71 -0.39 24.12
C GLY A 385 11.08 1.04 23.76
N ARG A 386 10.64 1.56 22.62
CA ARG A 386 10.83 2.97 22.23
C ARG A 386 9.71 3.82 22.81
N ASN A 387 10.01 5.10 22.99
CA ASN A 387 9.00 6.11 23.31
C ASN A 387 8.81 7.05 22.12
N GLY A 388 7.59 7.52 21.93
CA GLY A 388 7.25 8.58 20.99
C GLY A 388 7.89 9.92 21.39
N ARG A 389 7.68 10.95 20.56
CA ARG A 389 8.24 12.29 20.80
C ARG A 389 7.75 12.96 22.08
N SER A 390 6.54 12.64 22.52
CA SER A 390 5.89 13.13 23.74
C SER A 390 6.11 12.22 24.95
N GLY A 391 6.90 11.15 24.80
CA GLY A 391 7.25 10.23 25.89
C GLY A 391 6.30 9.03 26.07
N GLU A 392 5.22 8.97 25.29
CA GLU A 392 4.32 7.82 25.30
C GLU A 392 4.95 6.57 24.67
N PRO A 393 4.47 5.37 25.05
CA PRO A 393 4.93 4.11 24.47
C PRO A 393 4.72 4.07 22.96
N GLN A 394 5.74 3.64 22.20
CA GLN A 394 5.64 3.46 20.76
C GLN A 394 4.81 2.22 20.42
N VAL A 395 3.56 2.43 20.06
CA VAL A 395 2.67 1.36 19.58
C VAL A 395 3.12 0.88 18.21
N ILE A 396 3.32 -0.44 18.07
CA ILE A 396 3.75 -1.10 16.83
C ILE A 396 2.65 -1.95 16.19
N SER A 397 1.63 -2.32 16.95
CA SER A 397 0.45 -3.03 16.47
C SER A 397 -0.74 -2.73 17.38
N GLN A 398 -1.91 -2.55 16.76
CA GLN A 398 -3.15 -2.30 17.46
C GLN A 398 -4.25 -3.14 16.81
N LYS A 399 -5.12 -3.73 17.63
CA LYS A 399 -6.19 -4.61 17.17
C LYS A 399 -7.47 -4.33 17.94
N LEU A 400 -8.57 -4.21 17.21
CA LEU A 400 -9.92 -4.26 17.76
C LEU A 400 -10.36 -5.71 17.74
N GLN A 401 -10.84 -6.20 18.87
CA GLN A 401 -11.30 -7.58 19.05
C GLN A 401 -12.70 -7.61 19.65
N PHE A 402 -13.39 -8.70 19.41
CA PHE A 402 -14.78 -8.90 19.79
C PHE A 402 -14.86 -10.17 20.61
N ILE A 403 -15.62 -10.13 21.71
CA ILE A 403 -15.84 -11.26 22.60
C ILE A 403 -17.32 -11.46 22.78
N HIS A 404 -17.81 -12.66 22.55
CA HIS A 404 -19.14 -13.06 22.94
C HIS A 404 -19.12 -13.60 24.37
N ILE A 405 -20.04 -13.13 25.20
CA ILE A 405 -20.25 -13.63 26.55
C ILE A 405 -21.70 -14.11 26.65
N LYS A 406 -21.91 -15.35 27.06
CA LYS A 406 -23.23 -15.93 27.31
C LYS A 406 -23.67 -15.74 28.76
N GLU A 407 -24.95 -16.03 29.04
CA GLU A 407 -25.53 -15.95 30.39
C GLU A 407 -24.83 -16.86 31.39
N ASP A 408 -24.39 -18.05 30.98
CA ASP A 408 -23.61 -18.97 31.80
C ASP A 408 -22.21 -18.46 32.17
N GLY A 409 -21.81 -17.30 31.65
CA GLY A 409 -20.53 -16.68 31.84
C GLY A 409 -19.42 -17.19 30.94
N SER A 410 -19.70 -18.11 30.02
CA SER A 410 -18.76 -18.56 29.01
C SER A 410 -18.39 -17.42 28.06
N ALA A 411 -17.09 -17.34 27.69
CA ALA A 411 -16.58 -16.33 26.77
C ALA A 411 -15.93 -17.00 25.55
N ALA A 412 -16.14 -16.43 24.39
CA ALA A 412 -15.58 -16.92 23.13
C ALA A 412 -15.17 -15.76 22.23
N ASP A 413 -14.23 -16.01 21.32
CA ASP A 413 -13.88 -15.03 20.27
C ASP A 413 -15.09 -14.74 19.37
N GLY A 414 -15.41 -13.47 19.22
CA GLY A 414 -16.49 -12.99 18.37
C GLY A 414 -16.14 -13.00 16.87
N GLY A 415 -14.86 -13.18 16.54
CA GLY A 415 -14.37 -13.19 15.17
C GLY A 415 -14.13 -11.80 14.59
N SER A 416 -14.12 -11.72 13.26
CA SER A 416 -13.79 -10.50 12.51
C SER A 416 -15.06 -9.72 12.20
N ALA A 417 -15.18 -8.51 12.78
CA ALA A 417 -16.28 -7.56 12.52
C ALA A 417 -17.69 -8.15 12.62
N PRO A 418 -18.05 -8.90 13.68
CA PRO A 418 -19.33 -9.59 13.77
C PRO A 418 -20.55 -8.64 13.73
N TYR A 419 -20.34 -7.38 14.10
CA TYR A 419 -21.39 -6.34 14.08
C TYR A 419 -21.94 -6.05 12.66
N LEU A 420 -21.23 -6.46 11.62
CA LEU A 420 -21.70 -6.28 10.23
C LEU A 420 -22.90 -7.16 9.91
N ASP A 421 -23.07 -8.25 10.64
CA ASP A 421 -24.14 -9.21 10.46
C ASP A 421 -25.35 -8.93 11.37
N TYR A 422 -25.31 -7.88 12.21
CA TYR A 422 -26.35 -7.54 13.17
C TYR A 422 -27.10 -6.26 12.81
N LYS A 423 -28.41 -6.25 13.04
CA LYS A 423 -29.28 -5.09 12.84
C LYS A 423 -29.62 -4.40 14.17
N PRO A 424 -29.84 -3.09 14.18
CA PRO A 424 -30.47 -2.44 15.32
C PRO A 424 -31.87 -3.05 15.61
N ILE A 425 -32.17 -3.23 16.90
CA ILE A 425 -33.48 -3.68 17.32
C ILE A 425 -34.55 -2.61 17.06
N THR A 426 -35.73 -2.99 16.58
CA THR A 426 -36.88 -2.05 16.43
C THR A 426 -37.57 -1.81 17.78
N PRO A 427 -38.32 -0.69 17.94
CA PRO A 427 -39.07 -0.44 19.16
C PRO A 427 -40.05 -1.56 19.52
N GLU A 428 -40.70 -2.19 18.51
CA GLU A 428 -41.65 -3.30 18.72
C GLU A 428 -40.93 -4.56 19.20
N GLN A 429 -39.78 -4.91 18.59
CA GLN A 429 -38.97 -6.03 18.99
C GLN A 429 -38.36 -5.84 20.39
N ARG A 430 -37.98 -4.60 20.75
CA ARG A 430 -37.47 -4.28 22.06
C ARG A 430 -38.43 -4.59 23.17
N GLY A 431 -39.73 -4.31 22.97
CA GLY A 431 -40.78 -4.66 23.93
C GLY A 431 -40.89 -6.17 24.19
N GLN A 432 -40.59 -7.01 23.17
CA GLN A 432 -40.68 -8.48 23.33
C GLN A 432 -39.51 -9.05 24.18
N VAL A 433 -38.37 -8.37 24.24
CA VAL A 433 -37.14 -8.84 24.91
C VAL A 433 -36.73 -7.99 26.13
N GLU A 434 -37.66 -7.19 26.67
CA GLU A 434 -37.37 -6.31 27.80
C GLU A 434 -36.85 -7.06 29.04
N GLY A 435 -37.38 -8.28 29.28
CA GLY A 435 -36.85 -9.14 30.33
C GLY A 435 -35.41 -9.61 30.14
N VAL A 436 -34.98 -9.74 28.89
CA VAL A 436 -33.56 -10.09 28.55
C VAL A 436 -32.64 -8.87 28.73
N ILE A 437 -33.12 -7.69 28.32
CA ILE A 437 -32.36 -6.43 28.43
C ILE A 437 -32.05 -6.08 29.89
N THR A 438 -32.98 -6.42 30.79
CA THR A 438 -32.88 -6.16 32.24
C THR A 438 -32.33 -7.36 33.04
N ALA A 439 -31.90 -8.41 32.37
CA ALA A 439 -31.43 -9.62 33.04
C ALA A 439 -30.24 -9.38 33.97
N PRO A 440 -30.25 -9.97 35.20
CA PRO A 440 -29.23 -9.69 36.22
C PRO A 440 -27.78 -10.03 35.78
N TRP A 441 -27.58 -10.99 34.89
CA TRP A 441 -26.26 -11.41 34.42
C TRP A 441 -25.53 -10.32 33.62
N LEU A 442 -26.27 -9.37 33.02
CA LEU A 442 -25.71 -8.21 32.33
C LEU A 442 -25.08 -7.19 33.28
N ALA A 443 -25.57 -7.11 34.51
CA ALA A 443 -25.06 -6.16 35.52
C ALA A 443 -23.85 -6.66 36.31
N GLY A 444 -23.53 -7.97 36.21
CA GLY A 444 -22.56 -8.63 37.10
C GLY A 444 -21.23 -9.02 36.44
N GLY A 445 -20.14 -8.22 36.59
CA GLY A 445 -18.77 -8.67 36.29
C GLY A 445 -18.45 -9.00 34.84
N VAL A 446 -19.26 -8.53 33.86
CA VAL A 446 -19.10 -8.80 32.45
C VAL A 446 -17.79 -8.25 31.91
N GLU A 447 -17.43 -7.03 32.33
CA GLU A 447 -16.16 -6.41 31.95
C GLU A 447 -14.96 -7.25 32.40
N GLN A 448 -14.98 -7.72 33.66
CA GLN A 448 -13.91 -8.56 34.18
C GLN A 448 -13.77 -9.90 33.44
N ARG A 449 -14.89 -10.50 33.05
CA ARG A 449 -14.91 -11.74 32.23
C ARG A 449 -14.35 -11.51 30.84
N ALA A 450 -14.75 -10.41 30.19
CA ALA A 450 -14.22 -10.03 28.86
C ALA A 450 -12.71 -9.78 28.91
N LEU A 451 -12.26 -8.96 29.85
CA LEU A 451 -10.84 -8.67 30.04
C LEU A 451 -10.06 -9.92 30.40
N GLY A 452 -10.58 -10.78 31.29
CA GLY A 452 -9.97 -12.05 31.65
C GLY A 452 -9.76 -12.97 30.45
N TYR A 453 -10.80 -13.14 29.61
CA TYR A 453 -10.69 -13.92 28.38
C TYR A 453 -9.70 -13.31 27.39
N ALA A 454 -9.73 -11.98 27.19
CA ALA A 454 -8.79 -11.30 26.31
C ALA A 454 -7.33 -11.51 26.73
N ILE A 455 -7.05 -11.34 28.04
CA ILE A 455 -5.70 -11.50 28.60
C ILE A 455 -5.23 -12.95 28.52
N ALA A 456 -6.12 -13.91 28.73
CA ALA A 456 -5.78 -15.33 28.72
C ALA A 456 -5.58 -15.90 27.30
N SER A 457 -6.33 -15.43 26.33
CA SER A 457 -6.41 -16.04 25.00
C SER A 457 -5.98 -15.10 23.87
N LEU A 458 -6.65 -13.96 23.71
CA LEU A 458 -6.51 -13.12 22.50
C LEU A 458 -5.21 -12.28 22.47
N VAL A 459 -4.82 -11.73 23.62
CA VAL A 459 -3.61 -10.90 23.74
C VAL A 459 -2.34 -11.72 23.51
N PRO A 460 -2.18 -12.94 24.12
CA PRO A 460 -1.00 -13.77 23.88
C PRO A 460 -0.83 -14.18 22.42
N GLU A 461 -1.89 -14.52 21.72
CA GLU A 461 -1.86 -14.90 20.31
C GLU A 461 -1.37 -13.74 19.44
N HIS A 462 -1.96 -12.55 19.60
CA HIS A 462 -1.54 -11.35 18.88
C HIS A 462 -0.09 -10.98 19.21
N LEU A 463 0.32 -11.04 20.49
CA LEU A 463 1.69 -10.76 20.90
C LEU A 463 2.69 -11.73 20.26
N ALA A 464 2.36 -13.03 20.23
CA ALA A 464 3.22 -14.05 19.62
C ALA A 464 3.40 -13.80 18.11
N SER A 465 2.30 -13.50 17.40
CA SER A 465 2.32 -13.18 15.98
C SER A 465 3.18 -11.94 15.66
N VAL A 466 3.00 -10.86 16.43
CA VAL A 466 3.77 -9.62 16.25
C VAL A 466 5.24 -9.83 16.59
N LYS A 467 5.54 -10.55 17.69
CA LYS A 467 6.93 -10.88 18.08
C LYS A 467 7.64 -11.68 16.99
N ALA A 468 7.04 -12.74 16.48
CA ALA A 468 7.65 -13.59 15.46
C ALA A 468 8.06 -12.78 14.21
N ARG A 469 7.16 -11.95 13.71
CA ARG A 469 7.43 -11.08 12.55
C ARG A 469 8.50 -10.03 12.85
N ARG A 470 8.35 -9.27 13.94
CA ARG A 470 9.24 -8.14 14.25
C ARG A 470 10.65 -8.59 14.64
N LEU A 471 10.79 -9.69 15.37
CA LEU A 471 12.13 -10.20 15.72
C LEU A 471 12.90 -10.67 14.49
N THR A 472 12.23 -11.27 13.51
CA THR A 472 12.82 -11.63 12.22
C THR A 472 13.29 -10.41 11.44
N GLU A 473 12.43 -9.37 11.33
CA GLU A 473 12.77 -8.09 10.70
C GLU A 473 13.96 -7.41 11.39
N ILE A 474 13.96 -7.33 12.72
CA ILE A 474 15.03 -6.70 13.52
C ILE A 474 16.34 -7.46 13.32
N ALA A 475 16.34 -8.79 13.33
CA ALA A 475 17.54 -9.59 13.12
C ALA A 475 18.14 -9.36 11.73
N LYS A 476 17.31 -9.23 10.70
CA LYS A 476 17.74 -8.89 9.34
C LYS A 476 18.37 -7.49 9.29
N VAL A 477 17.67 -6.47 9.80
CA VAL A 477 18.16 -5.09 9.83
C VAL A 477 19.46 -4.96 10.63
N GLU A 478 19.57 -5.66 11.78
CA GLU A 478 20.79 -5.63 12.58
C GLU A 478 21.99 -6.19 11.81
N ARG A 479 21.83 -7.31 11.11
CA ARG A 479 22.88 -7.91 10.31
C ARG A 479 23.33 -6.93 9.22
N GLU A 480 22.40 -6.40 8.44
CA GLU A 480 22.70 -5.45 7.35
C GLU A 480 23.41 -4.17 7.84
N VAL A 481 22.90 -3.59 8.93
CA VAL A 481 23.50 -2.37 9.53
C VAL A 481 24.91 -2.65 10.06
N ARG A 482 25.10 -3.78 10.74
CA ARG A 482 26.41 -4.19 11.30
C ARG A 482 27.41 -4.42 10.16
N ASP A 483 27.03 -5.18 9.15
CA ASP A 483 27.92 -5.53 8.05
C ASP A 483 28.32 -4.29 7.23
N ARG A 484 27.37 -3.39 6.99
CA ARG A 484 27.63 -2.14 6.28
C ARG A 484 28.53 -1.21 7.08
N LEU A 485 28.16 -0.89 8.32
CA LEU A 485 28.91 0.08 9.13
C LEU A 485 30.29 -0.45 9.51
N ASN A 486 30.46 -1.76 9.76
CA ASN A 486 31.79 -2.34 9.98
C ASN A 486 32.68 -2.23 8.75
N ARG A 487 32.15 -2.42 7.53
CA ARG A 487 32.92 -2.18 6.29
C ARG A 487 33.35 -0.72 6.17
N GLU A 488 32.47 0.23 6.46
CA GLU A 488 32.78 1.66 6.42
C GLU A 488 33.82 2.04 7.50
N ILE A 489 33.69 1.55 8.72
CA ILE A 489 34.64 1.77 9.81
C ILE A 489 36.02 1.25 9.41
N ASN A 490 36.12 -0.01 8.97
CA ASN A 490 37.40 -0.61 8.55
C ASN A 490 38.06 0.13 7.38
N TYR A 491 37.24 0.62 6.43
CA TYR A 491 37.72 1.44 5.33
C TYR A 491 38.35 2.74 5.83
N TRP A 492 37.66 3.49 6.69
CA TRP A 492 38.14 4.77 7.19
C TRP A 492 39.32 4.61 8.14
N ASP A 493 39.39 3.57 8.97
CA ASP A 493 40.53 3.25 9.80
C ASP A 493 41.76 2.91 8.96
N SER A 494 41.59 2.07 7.93
CA SER A 494 42.68 1.74 7.00
C SER A 494 43.14 2.98 6.21
N ARG A 495 42.20 3.88 5.87
CA ARG A 495 42.52 5.13 5.20
C ARG A 495 43.27 6.09 6.11
N ALA A 496 42.88 6.21 7.38
CA ALA A 496 43.54 7.01 8.39
C ALA A 496 45.00 6.55 8.61
N ALA A 497 45.21 5.23 8.72
CA ALA A 497 46.54 4.66 8.86
C ALA A 497 47.45 5.03 7.68
N ARG A 498 46.95 4.87 6.44
CA ARG A 498 47.73 5.28 5.23
C ARG A 498 48.02 6.78 5.18
N LEU A 499 47.04 7.61 5.52
CA LEU A 499 47.22 9.07 5.55
C LEU A 499 48.28 9.49 6.57
N ARG A 500 48.36 8.85 7.75
CA ARG A 500 49.43 9.08 8.73
C ARG A 500 50.80 8.74 8.19
N GLU A 501 50.95 7.66 7.43
CA GLU A 501 52.23 7.30 6.79
C GLU A 501 52.62 8.33 5.70
N GLU A 502 51.66 8.79 4.91
CA GLU A 502 51.86 9.80 3.87
C GLU A 502 52.20 11.17 4.48
N GLU A 503 51.56 11.58 5.58
CA GLU A 503 51.85 12.80 6.34
C GLU A 503 53.29 12.74 6.93
N ARG A 504 53.73 11.59 7.49
CA ARG A 504 55.08 11.36 7.97
C ARG A 504 56.13 11.44 6.83
N ALA A 505 55.75 11.08 5.62
CA ALA A 505 56.55 11.17 4.43
C ALA A 505 56.54 12.58 3.77
N GLY A 506 55.92 13.57 4.41
CA GLY A 506 55.86 14.97 3.93
C GLY A 506 54.93 15.22 2.74
N LYS A 507 53.98 14.35 2.46
CA LYS A 507 52.99 14.52 1.40
C LYS A 507 51.75 15.26 1.92
N GLU A 508 51.50 16.46 1.40
CA GLU A 508 50.24 17.16 1.69
C GLU A 508 49.04 16.44 1.06
N GLN A 509 48.04 16.12 1.87
CA GLN A 509 46.79 15.47 1.46
C GLN A 509 45.59 16.37 1.76
N ARG A 510 44.56 16.31 0.91
CA ARG A 510 43.28 17.05 1.08
C ARG A 510 42.50 16.63 2.33
N ILE A 511 42.57 15.37 2.72
CA ILE A 511 41.97 14.82 3.94
C ILE A 511 43.18 14.42 4.81
N ASN A 512 43.26 14.98 6.01
CA ASN A 512 44.27 14.58 6.98
C ASN A 512 43.82 13.30 7.74
N ALA A 513 44.79 12.62 8.34
CA ALA A 513 44.53 11.38 9.07
C ALA A 513 43.50 11.58 10.18
N GLN A 514 43.53 12.73 10.86
CA GLN A 514 42.58 13.07 11.93
C GLN A 514 41.09 13.13 11.45
N ASN A 515 40.85 13.69 10.27
CA ASN A 515 39.49 13.74 9.69
C ASN A 515 39.00 12.36 9.28
N ALA A 516 39.89 11.49 8.82
CA ALA A 516 39.53 10.09 8.50
C ALA A 516 39.17 9.30 9.78
N GLU A 517 39.96 9.46 10.85
CA GLU A 517 39.65 8.88 12.18
C GLU A 517 38.34 9.40 12.75
N ALA A 518 38.10 10.70 12.71
CA ALA A 518 36.85 11.30 13.16
C ALA A 518 35.64 10.77 12.37
N THR A 519 35.84 10.35 11.12
CA THR A 519 34.80 9.75 10.30
C THR A 519 34.57 8.30 10.74
N ALA A 520 35.63 7.50 10.94
CA ALA A 520 35.51 6.15 11.49
C ALA A 520 34.77 6.16 12.84
N GLN A 521 35.17 7.06 13.75
CA GLN A 521 34.51 7.20 15.06
C GLN A 521 33.02 7.55 14.95
N ARG A 522 32.67 8.49 14.06
CA ARG A 522 31.23 8.82 13.80
C ARG A 522 30.44 7.62 13.31
N MET A 523 31.03 6.75 12.47
CA MET A 523 30.38 5.53 12.01
C MET A 523 30.23 4.51 13.15
N ALA A 524 31.26 4.36 13.99
CA ALA A 524 31.19 3.53 15.19
C ALA A 524 30.10 4.01 16.17
N ASP A 525 30.01 5.30 16.43
CA ASP A 525 28.97 5.90 17.28
C ASP A 525 27.57 5.70 16.69
N ARG A 526 27.47 5.77 15.35
CA ARG A 526 26.21 5.49 14.63
C ARG A 526 25.81 4.03 14.78
N LEU A 527 26.77 3.10 14.67
CA LEU A 527 26.50 1.67 14.88
C LEU A 527 25.99 1.40 16.29
N HIS A 528 26.67 1.93 17.31
CA HIS A 528 26.25 1.79 18.70
C HIS A 528 24.86 2.35 18.97
N ARG A 529 24.56 3.54 18.46
CA ARG A 529 23.23 4.14 18.60
C ARG A 529 22.15 3.28 17.94
N ARG A 530 22.42 2.77 16.73
CA ARG A 530 21.44 1.95 16.02
C ARG A 530 21.25 0.59 16.69
N GLN A 531 22.28 -0.02 17.23
CA GLN A 531 22.17 -1.24 18.02
C GLN A 531 21.32 -1.03 19.28
N ALA A 532 21.56 0.05 20.03
CA ALA A 532 20.75 0.40 21.19
C ALA A 532 19.28 0.70 20.85
N GLU A 533 18.98 1.24 19.66
CA GLU A 533 17.61 1.38 19.17
C GLU A 533 16.99 0.02 18.86
N LEU A 534 17.70 -0.86 18.15
CA LEU A 534 17.22 -2.21 17.82
C LEU A 534 16.98 -3.05 19.08
N ASP A 535 17.80 -2.90 20.11
CA ASP A 535 17.59 -3.56 21.41
C ASP A 535 16.32 -3.08 22.11
N ARG A 536 15.97 -1.79 21.97
CA ARG A 536 14.68 -1.27 22.43
C ARG A 536 13.53 -1.79 21.57
N GLU A 537 13.69 -1.86 20.25
CA GLU A 537 12.70 -2.42 19.35
C GLU A 537 12.38 -3.91 19.66
N ARG A 538 13.35 -4.67 20.22
CA ARG A 538 13.16 -6.06 20.66
C ARG A 538 12.31 -6.20 21.91
N GLN A 539 12.19 -5.16 22.72
CA GLN A 539 11.42 -5.18 23.97
C GLN A 539 9.92 -5.08 23.68
N ILE A 540 9.37 -6.09 23.02
CA ILE A 540 7.98 -6.13 22.59
C ILE A 540 7.10 -6.63 23.72
N SER A 541 6.10 -5.83 24.11
CA SER A 541 5.15 -6.15 25.17
C SER A 541 3.73 -5.72 24.79
N ALA A 542 2.73 -6.39 25.36
CA ALA A 542 1.33 -6.00 25.22
C ALA A 542 0.97 -4.90 26.23
N LEU A 543 0.15 -3.95 25.80
CA LEU A 543 -0.57 -3.05 26.69
C LEU A 543 -1.84 -3.72 27.19
N ALA A 544 -2.35 -3.29 28.34
CA ALA A 544 -3.62 -3.79 28.85
C ALA A 544 -4.75 -3.55 27.84
N PRO A 545 -5.64 -4.53 27.61
CA PRO A 545 -6.80 -4.32 26.77
C PRO A 545 -7.75 -3.31 27.39
N VAL A 546 -8.38 -2.49 26.55
CA VAL A 546 -9.30 -1.42 26.94
C VAL A 546 -10.68 -1.73 26.36
N LEU A 547 -11.68 -1.75 27.25
CA LEU A 547 -13.07 -1.87 26.84
C LEU A 547 -13.51 -0.60 26.10
N LYS A 548 -14.07 -0.76 24.89
CA LYS A 548 -14.59 0.35 24.09
C LYS A 548 -16.12 0.44 24.10
N GLY A 549 -16.80 -0.67 24.33
CA GLY A 549 -18.23 -0.74 24.38
C GLY A 549 -18.75 -2.18 24.38
N ALA A 550 -20.07 -2.32 24.45
CA ALA A 550 -20.73 -3.60 24.37
C ALA A 550 -22.11 -3.47 23.68
N ALA A 551 -22.61 -4.56 23.13
CA ALA A 551 -23.98 -4.66 22.62
C ALA A 551 -24.59 -6.01 23.01
N LEU A 552 -25.84 -5.99 23.44
CA LEU A 552 -26.62 -7.22 23.64
C LEU A 552 -27.10 -7.72 22.28
N ILE A 553 -26.77 -8.94 21.94
CA ILE A 553 -27.18 -9.58 20.70
C ILE A 553 -28.35 -10.49 20.99
N ILE A 554 -29.47 -10.18 20.38
CA ILE A 554 -30.74 -10.97 20.45
C ILE A 554 -30.79 -11.89 19.25
N PRO A 555 -30.84 -13.21 19.40
CA PRO A 555 -31.08 -14.13 18.30
C PRO A 555 -32.42 -13.86 17.62
N GLY A 556 -32.45 -13.96 16.29
CA GLY A 556 -33.70 -13.85 15.52
C GLY A 556 -34.76 -14.87 15.93
N GLY A 557 -34.34 -16.06 16.41
CA GLY A 557 -35.20 -17.07 16.94
C GLY A 557 -36.06 -16.63 18.14
N MET A 558 -35.57 -15.69 18.96
CA MET A 558 -36.33 -15.13 20.08
C MET A 558 -37.44 -14.15 19.67
N LEU A 559 -37.35 -13.57 18.49
CA LEU A 559 -38.22 -12.51 17.99
C LEU A 559 -39.30 -13.03 17.04
N ARG A 560 -39.19 -14.28 16.58
CA ARG A 560 -40.18 -14.93 15.74
C ARG A 560 -41.29 -15.49 16.63
N ALA A 561 -42.53 -15.10 16.36
CA ALA A 561 -43.68 -15.80 16.96
C ALA A 561 -43.63 -17.27 16.56
N PRO A 562 -44.06 -18.21 17.43
CA PRO A 562 -44.18 -19.60 17.07
C PRO A 562 -45.24 -19.71 15.95
N GLU A 563 -44.78 -19.66 14.68
CA GLU A 563 -45.67 -19.96 13.55
C GLU A 563 -46.02 -21.47 13.58
N PRO A 564 -47.26 -21.84 13.35
CA PRO A 564 -47.63 -23.25 13.16
C PRO A 564 -46.82 -23.77 11.97
N ALA A 565 -46.11 -24.88 12.18
CA ALA A 565 -45.14 -25.52 11.30
C ALA A 565 -45.46 -25.33 9.80
N ARG A 566 -45.00 -24.24 9.20
CA ARG A 566 -44.76 -24.18 7.77
C ARG A 566 -43.45 -24.90 7.53
N ALA A 567 -43.50 -25.87 6.62
CA ALA A 567 -42.33 -26.66 6.22
C ALA A 567 -41.24 -25.76 5.60
N THR A 568 -40.51 -25.02 6.45
CA THR A 568 -39.38 -24.18 6.05
C THR A 568 -38.10 -25.00 5.86
N GLY A 569 -38.15 -26.31 6.07
CA GLY A 569 -36.98 -27.19 5.95
C GLY A 569 -35.90 -26.98 7.02
N PHE A 570 -36.17 -26.14 8.03
CA PHE A 570 -35.35 -25.96 9.21
C PHE A 570 -35.82 -26.84 10.35
N SER A 571 -34.90 -27.60 10.94
CA SER A 571 -35.16 -28.30 12.18
C SER A 571 -35.19 -27.29 13.35
N GLU A 572 -36.24 -27.33 14.17
CA GLU A 572 -36.35 -26.55 15.42
C GLU A 572 -35.37 -27.05 16.50
N ASP A 573 -34.84 -28.26 16.33
CA ASP A 573 -33.91 -28.89 17.23
C ASP A 573 -32.47 -28.39 16.98
N PRO A 574 -31.81 -27.72 17.95
CA PRO A 574 -30.42 -27.25 17.86
C PRO A 574 -29.44 -28.37 17.57
N ASP A 575 -29.64 -29.55 18.18
CA ASP A 575 -28.78 -30.71 18.03
C ASP A 575 -28.86 -31.28 16.62
N ALA A 576 -30.05 -31.31 16.03
CA ALA A 576 -30.23 -31.72 14.64
C ALA A 576 -29.62 -30.75 13.64
N ARG A 577 -29.64 -29.45 13.92
CA ARG A 577 -28.93 -28.42 13.10
C ARG A 577 -27.43 -28.58 13.16
N ALA A 578 -26.85 -28.69 14.36
CA ALA A 578 -25.41 -28.92 14.54
C ALA A 578 -24.96 -30.20 13.83
N ALA A 579 -25.79 -31.26 13.86
CA ALA A 579 -25.51 -32.50 13.12
C ALA A 579 -25.51 -32.28 11.60
N VAL A 580 -26.41 -31.49 11.04
CA VAL A 580 -26.47 -31.16 9.61
C VAL A 580 -25.25 -30.32 9.19
N GLU A 581 -24.89 -29.33 9.98
CA GLU A 581 -23.67 -28.50 9.73
C GLU A 581 -22.41 -29.34 9.79
N HIS A 582 -22.29 -30.22 10.77
CA HIS A 582 -21.11 -31.09 10.89
C HIS A 582 -20.99 -32.06 9.71
N LEU A 583 -22.12 -32.67 9.29
CA LEU A 583 -22.13 -33.58 8.12
C LEU A 583 -21.79 -32.81 6.84
N ALA A 584 -22.27 -31.60 6.68
CA ALA A 584 -21.97 -30.76 5.52
C ALA A 584 -20.50 -30.39 5.48
N MET A 585 -19.92 -29.99 6.62
CA MET A 585 -18.49 -29.67 6.73
C MET A 585 -17.63 -30.85 6.37
N GLN A 586 -17.94 -32.05 6.90
CA GLN A 586 -17.21 -33.28 6.57
C GLN A 586 -17.29 -33.60 5.08
N ALA A 587 -18.49 -33.49 4.49
CA ALA A 587 -18.70 -33.78 3.07
C ALA A 587 -17.86 -32.87 2.16
N VAL A 588 -17.74 -31.58 2.51
CA VAL A 588 -16.90 -30.63 1.77
C VAL A 588 -15.43 -30.95 1.95
N MET A 589 -14.97 -31.18 3.17
CA MET A 589 -13.59 -31.57 3.46
C MET A 589 -13.17 -32.83 2.69
N ASP A 590 -14.03 -33.84 2.69
CA ASP A 590 -13.75 -35.11 1.98
C ASP A 590 -13.82 -34.93 0.45
N HIS A 591 -14.67 -34.02 -0.04
CA HIS A 591 -14.72 -33.70 -1.45
C HIS A 591 -13.44 -32.98 -1.91
N GLU A 592 -12.96 -32.01 -1.17
CA GLU A 592 -11.70 -31.31 -1.44
C GLU A 592 -10.51 -32.27 -1.44
N ARG A 593 -10.44 -33.20 -0.46
CA ARG A 593 -9.39 -34.26 -0.44
C ARG A 593 -9.45 -35.17 -1.66
N ARG A 594 -10.64 -35.55 -2.12
CA ARG A 594 -10.83 -36.35 -3.34
C ARG A 594 -10.37 -35.62 -4.61
N LEU A 595 -10.48 -34.29 -4.63
CA LEU A 595 -9.92 -33.45 -5.69
C LEU A 595 -8.39 -33.31 -5.61
N GLY A 596 -7.77 -33.88 -4.56
CA GLY A 596 -6.31 -33.78 -4.31
C GLY A 596 -5.92 -32.49 -3.59
N ASN A 597 -6.87 -31.67 -3.16
CA ASN A 597 -6.63 -30.45 -2.43
C ASN A 597 -6.32 -30.72 -0.94
N ASP A 598 -5.77 -29.71 -0.25
CA ASP A 598 -5.43 -29.76 1.17
C ASP A 598 -6.35 -28.83 1.98
N PRO A 599 -7.53 -29.33 2.42
CA PRO A 599 -8.50 -28.53 3.16
C PRO A 599 -8.17 -28.45 4.65
N ARG A 600 -8.31 -27.27 5.23
CA ARG A 600 -8.20 -26.97 6.65
C ARG A 600 -9.49 -26.32 7.13
N ASP A 601 -10.09 -26.84 8.20
CA ASP A 601 -11.21 -26.21 8.91
C ASP A 601 -10.72 -24.97 9.67
N VAL A 602 -11.33 -23.83 9.39
CA VAL A 602 -11.06 -22.52 10.02
C VAL A 602 -12.35 -21.87 10.55
N SER A 603 -13.45 -22.60 10.60
CA SER A 603 -14.76 -22.10 11.03
C SER A 603 -14.73 -21.48 12.42
N ALA A 604 -13.95 -22.04 13.33
CA ALA A 604 -13.73 -21.47 14.67
C ALA A 604 -13.04 -20.09 14.65
N GLU A 605 -12.30 -19.77 13.58
CA GLU A 605 -11.58 -18.50 13.44
C GLU A 605 -12.51 -17.37 12.93
N LYS A 606 -13.75 -17.66 12.54
CA LYS A 606 -14.80 -16.73 12.08
C LYS A 606 -14.29 -15.65 11.12
N LYS A 607 -13.69 -16.10 10.02
CA LYS A 607 -13.02 -15.24 9.04
C LYS A 607 -13.90 -14.81 7.87
N GLY A 608 -15.16 -15.23 7.83
CA GLY A 608 -16.09 -15.06 6.72
C GLY A 608 -16.07 -16.22 5.73
N TRP A 609 -15.44 -17.34 6.10
CA TRP A 609 -15.47 -18.66 5.45
C TRP A 609 -15.09 -19.75 6.45
N ASP A 610 -15.52 -20.99 6.17
CA ASP A 610 -15.36 -22.14 7.05
C ASP A 610 -14.14 -22.99 6.75
N ILE A 611 -13.72 -23.09 5.48
CA ILE A 611 -12.59 -23.93 5.05
C ILE A 611 -11.63 -23.13 4.20
N GLU A 612 -10.33 -23.27 4.50
CA GLU A 612 -9.23 -22.91 3.61
C GLU A 612 -8.72 -24.18 2.93
N SER A 613 -8.83 -24.28 1.62
CA SER A 613 -8.35 -25.42 0.86
C SER A 613 -7.27 -25.01 -0.13
N ARG A 614 -6.10 -25.64 -0.06
CA ARG A 614 -5.03 -25.39 -1.03
C ARG A 614 -5.24 -26.24 -2.26
N ASP A 615 -5.46 -25.62 -3.41
CA ASP A 615 -5.59 -26.28 -4.70
C ASP A 615 -4.27 -26.95 -5.08
N ALA A 616 -4.28 -28.26 -5.27
CA ALA A 616 -3.08 -29.07 -5.54
C ALA A 616 -2.42 -28.72 -6.88
N ARG A 617 -3.19 -28.23 -7.86
CA ARG A 617 -2.72 -27.94 -9.21
C ARG A 617 -2.11 -26.54 -9.32
N THR A 618 -2.75 -25.54 -8.70
CA THR A 618 -2.35 -24.14 -8.82
C THR A 618 -1.55 -23.66 -7.61
N GLY A 619 -1.68 -24.34 -6.46
CA GLY A 619 -1.13 -23.96 -5.18
C GLY A 619 -1.81 -22.73 -4.55
N HIS A 620 -2.90 -22.21 -5.14
CA HIS A 620 -3.67 -21.11 -4.61
C HIS A 620 -4.66 -21.56 -3.52
N LEU A 621 -5.01 -20.65 -2.62
CA LEU A 621 -6.04 -20.90 -1.62
C LEU A 621 -7.44 -20.75 -2.23
N ARG A 622 -8.33 -21.65 -1.81
CA ARG A 622 -9.76 -21.61 -2.01
C ARG A 622 -10.39 -21.31 -0.65
N PHE A 623 -11.23 -20.31 -0.58
CA PHE A 623 -11.99 -19.95 0.60
C PHE A 623 -13.40 -20.49 0.44
N ILE A 624 -13.82 -21.39 1.31
CA ILE A 624 -15.07 -22.11 1.14
C ILE A 624 -15.97 -21.85 2.34
N GLU A 625 -17.14 -21.26 2.06
CA GLU A 625 -18.24 -21.14 3.01
C GLU A 625 -19.18 -22.33 2.83
N VAL A 626 -19.53 -23.01 3.91
CA VAL A 626 -20.34 -24.23 3.88
C VAL A 626 -21.74 -23.95 4.35
N LYS A 627 -22.74 -24.25 3.53
CA LYS A 627 -24.18 -24.15 3.88
C LYS A 627 -24.83 -25.51 3.83
N GLY A 628 -24.87 -26.18 4.98
CA GLY A 628 -25.63 -27.42 5.16
C GLY A 628 -27.14 -27.14 5.28
N ARG A 629 -27.98 -27.84 4.51
CA ARG A 629 -29.45 -27.68 4.55
C ARG A 629 -30.11 -29.03 4.37
N HIS A 630 -31.26 -29.19 5.02
CA HIS A 630 -32.13 -30.34 4.76
C HIS A 630 -32.60 -30.39 3.30
N GLU A 631 -32.87 -31.56 2.74
CA GLU A 631 -33.26 -31.70 1.33
C GLU A 631 -34.45 -30.85 0.93
N ASP A 632 -35.41 -30.64 1.83
CA ASP A 632 -36.64 -29.87 1.59
C ASP A 632 -36.45 -28.35 1.73
N ALA A 633 -35.26 -27.88 2.17
CA ALA A 633 -35.02 -26.48 2.35
C ALA A 633 -35.05 -25.73 1.00
N ARG A 634 -35.70 -24.57 0.98
CA ARG A 634 -35.85 -23.73 -0.22
C ARG A 634 -34.84 -22.60 -0.29
N ASP A 635 -34.44 -22.10 0.86
CA ASP A 635 -33.70 -20.88 0.98
C ASP A 635 -32.45 -21.06 1.85
N VAL A 636 -31.46 -20.19 1.63
CA VAL A 636 -30.27 -20.11 2.42
C VAL A 636 -29.92 -18.63 2.73
N ILE A 637 -29.52 -18.37 3.94
CA ILE A 637 -29.07 -17.06 4.38
C ILE A 637 -27.56 -16.99 4.20
N VAL A 638 -27.11 -15.92 3.54
CA VAL A 638 -25.67 -15.57 3.44
C VAL A 638 -25.47 -14.23 4.11
N THR A 639 -24.58 -14.18 5.09
CA THR A 639 -24.34 -12.99 5.90
C THR A 639 -23.51 -11.94 5.14
N LYS A 640 -23.50 -10.72 5.65
CA LYS A 640 -22.74 -9.62 5.06
C LYS A 640 -21.25 -9.92 5.03
N ASN A 641 -20.70 -10.51 6.10
CA ASN A 641 -19.29 -10.89 6.16
C ASN A 641 -18.90 -11.90 5.06
N GLU A 642 -19.74 -12.91 4.83
CA GLU A 642 -19.53 -13.91 3.78
C GLU A 642 -19.66 -13.30 2.38
N ILE A 643 -20.63 -12.41 2.16
CA ILE A 643 -20.78 -11.68 0.89
C ILE A 643 -19.56 -10.78 0.64
N LEU A 644 -19.10 -10.06 1.66
CA LEU A 644 -17.92 -9.21 1.55
C LEU A 644 -16.66 -10.04 1.23
N ALA A 645 -16.48 -11.19 1.85
CA ALA A 645 -15.40 -12.11 1.52
C ALA A 645 -15.46 -12.60 0.07
N SER A 646 -16.68 -12.96 -0.41
CA SER A 646 -16.89 -13.38 -1.80
C SER A 646 -16.56 -12.29 -2.82
N LEU A 647 -16.90 -11.04 -2.52
CA LEU A 647 -16.59 -9.88 -3.38
C LEU A 647 -15.10 -9.52 -3.36
N ASN A 648 -14.38 -9.82 -2.26
CA ASN A 648 -12.93 -9.59 -2.14
C ASN A 648 -12.10 -10.57 -2.97
N ALA A 649 -12.54 -11.81 -3.06
CA ALA A 649 -11.82 -12.89 -3.71
C ALA A 649 -12.74 -13.71 -4.63
N PRO A 650 -13.37 -13.10 -5.66
CA PRO A 650 -14.45 -13.72 -6.43
C PRO A 650 -14.03 -15.01 -7.16
N GLU A 651 -12.74 -15.15 -7.46
CA GLU A 651 -12.20 -16.37 -8.09
C GLU A 651 -11.82 -17.45 -7.07
N ALA A 652 -11.49 -17.06 -5.85
CA ALA A 652 -11.03 -17.96 -4.80
C ALA A 652 -12.13 -18.34 -3.83
N PHE A 653 -13.20 -17.56 -3.72
CA PHE A 653 -14.31 -17.81 -2.81
C PHE A 653 -15.37 -18.73 -3.44
N HIS A 654 -15.78 -19.74 -2.68
CA HIS A 654 -16.76 -20.74 -3.08
C HIS A 654 -17.83 -20.86 -2.00
N LEU A 655 -19.09 -20.73 -2.37
CA LEU A 655 -20.22 -21.09 -1.52
C LEU A 655 -20.53 -22.56 -1.79
N ALA A 656 -20.32 -23.43 -0.81
CA ALA A 656 -20.58 -24.86 -0.89
C ALA A 656 -21.97 -25.17 -0.31
N LEU A 657 -22.89 -25.57 -1.17
CA LEU A 657 -24.24 -26.00 -0.79
C LEU A 657 -24.25 -27.51 -0.60
N VAL A 658 -24.67 -27.98 0.56
CA VAL A 658 -24.74 -29.41 0.88
C VAL A 658 -26.13 -29.75 1.34
N ARG A 659 -26.80 -30.64 0.61
CA ARG A 659 -28.09 -31.23 1.01
C ARG A 659 -27.86 -32.40 1.93
N VAL A 660 -28.56 -32.44 3.05
CA VAL A 660 -28.52 -33.54 4.02
C VAL A 660 -29.88 -34.17 4.16
N SER A 661 -29.96 -35.48 3.99
CA SER A 661 -31.18 -36.27 4.10
C SER A 661 -30.88 -37.56 4.86
N ALA A 662 -31.77 -37.93 5.78
CA ALA A 662 -31.68 -39.18 6.57
C ALA A 662 -30.26 -39.40 7.20
N GLY A 663 -29.56 -38.37 7.62
CA GLY A 663 -28.23 -38.44 8.20
C GLY A 663 -27.07 -38.62 7.19
N PHE A 664 -27.32 -38.48 5.91
CA PHE A 664 -26.31 -38.53 4.84
C PHE A 664 -26.20 -37.19 4.12
N ALA A 665 -24.99 -36.72 3.94
CA ALA A 665 -24.71 -35.54 3.13
C ALA A 665 -24.58 -35.92 1.64
N GLN A 666 -25.25 -35.15 0.79
CA GLN A 666 -25.05 -35.24 -0.66
C GLN A 666 -23.72 -34.58 -1.10
N GLN A 667 -23.37 -34.80 -2.36
CA GLN A 667 -22.15 -34.17 -2.92
C GLN A 667 -22.29 -32.63 -2.89
N PRO A 668 -21.27 -31.90 -2.43
CA PRO A 668 -21.27 -30.43 -2.41
C PRO A 668 -21.43 -29.82 -3.81
N VAL A 669 -22.27 -28.80 -3.91
CA VAL A 669 -22.42 -27.95 -5.09
C VAL A 669 -21.75 -26.61 -4.82
N TYR A 670 -20.71 -26.28 -5.61
CA TYR A 670 -19.96 -25.04 -5.46
C TYR A 670 -20.53 -23.94 -6.35
N VAL A 671 -20.78 -22.78 -5.76
CA VAL A 671 -21.24 -21.57 -6.45
C VAL A 671 -20.21 -20.48 -6.26
N GLN A 672 -19.72 -19.91 -7.35
CA GLN A 672 -18.83 -18.75 -7.34
C GLN A 672 -19.58 -17.53 -7.85
N ARG A 673 -19.11 -16.32 -7.49
CA ARG A 673 -19.65 -15.06 -7.99
C ARG A 673 -21.19 -14.98 -7.91
N PHE A 674 -21.76 -15.49 -6.81
CA PHE A 674 -23.21 -15.57 -6.63
C PHE A 674 -23.88 -14.22 -6.33
N PHE A 675 -23.11 -13.19 -6.02
CA PHE A 675 -23.60 -11.86 -5.65
C PHE A 675 -23.16 -10.81 -6.68
N HIS A 676 -24.12 -10.10 -7.29
CA HIS A 676 -23.87 -9.21 -8.44
C HIS A 676 -24.34 -7.76 -8.26
N ARG A 677 -24.90 -7.43 -7.08
CA ARG A 677 -25.38 -6.08 -6.77
C ARG A 677 -24.55 -5.41 -5.66
N GLU A 678 -24.72 -4.13 -5.48
CA GLU A 678 -24.19 -3.47 -4.29
C GLU A 678 -25.02 -3.86 -3.06
N LEU A 679 -24.32 -4.21 -1.98
CA LEU A 679 -24.95 -4.49 -0.70
C LEU A 679 -25.29 -3.15 -0.01
N GLY A 680 -26.51 -2.97 0.44
CA GLY A 680 -26.91 -1.79 1.20
C GLY A 680 -26.09 -1.67 2.50
N PHE A 681 -25.82 -0.44 2.94
CA PHE A 681 -25.04 -0.24 4.18
C PHE A 681 -25.71 -0.88 5.39
N ALA A 682 -27.03 -0.83 5.46
CA ALA A 682 -27.85 -1.41 6.54
C ALA A 682 -28.20 -2.89 6.34
N GLU A 683 -27.92 -3.49 5.17
CA GLU A 683 -28.14 -4.91 4.94
C GLU A 683 -27.12 -5.74 5.70
N THR A 684 -27.56 -6.75 6.44
CA THR A 684 -26.73 -7.64 7.25
C THR A 684 -26.65 -9.05 6.70
N ALA A 685 -27.65 -9.46 5.92
CA ALA A 685 -27.71 -10.76 5.27
C ALA A 685 -28.60 -10.69 4.03
N VAL A 686 -28.43 -11.65 3.15
CA VAL A 686 -29.30 -11.83 1.97
C VAL A 686 -29.82 -13.27 1.94
N VAL A 687 -31.12 -13.41 1.71
CA VAL A 687 -31.77 -14.71 1.51
C VAL A 687 -31.70 -15.06 0.04
N PHE A 688 -31.13 -16.22 -0.27
CA PHE A 688 -31.06 -16.77 -1.62
C PHE A 688 -31.94 -18.00 -1.76
N ASN A 689 -32.58 -18.13 -2.91
CA ASN A 689 -33.25 -19.38 -3.27
C ASN A 689 -32.20 -20.43 -3.67
N LEU A 690 -32.25 -21.60 -3.00
CA LEU A 690 -31.28 -22.67 -3.21
C LEU A 690 -31.27 -23.21 -4.65
N LYS A 691 -32.47 -23.34 -5.27
CA LYS A 691 -32.58 -23.83 -6.66
C LYS A 691 -31.93 -22.85 -7.66
N GLU A 692 -32.05 -21.55 -7.40
CA GLU A 692 -31.38 -20.54 -8.25
C GLU A 692 -29.88 -20.61 -8.12
N LEU A 693 -29.35 -20.76 -6.92
CA LEU A 693 -27.93 -20.94 -6.69
C LEU A 693 -27.37 -22.22 -7.34
N GLU A 694 -28.10 -23.34 -7.20
CA GLU A 694 -27.73 -24.62 -7.83
C GLU A 694 -27.76 -24.51 -9.38
N ALA A 695 -28.71 -23.76 -9.95
CA ALA A 695 -28.78 -23.51 -11.38
C ALA A 695 -27.60 -22.63 -11.86
N MET A 696 -27.14 -21.63 -11.06
CA MET A 696 -25.96 -20.84 -11.34
C MET A 696 -24.70 -21.72 -11.39
N ALA A 697 -24.54 -22.64 -10.45
CA ALA A 697 -23.41 -23.58 -10.44
C ALA A 697 -23.39 -24.45 -11.72
N ALA A 698 -24.54 -24.96 -12.15
CA ALA A 698 -24.65 -25.76 -13.36
C ALA A 698 -24.35 -24.99 -14.66
N SER A 699 -24.62 -23.68 -14.68
CA SER A 699 -24.32 -22.84 -15.84
C SER A 699 -22.82 -22.53 -15.96
N LEU A 700 -22.12 -22.32 -14.85
CA LEU A 700 -20.68 -22.06 -14.81
C LEU A 700 -19.86 -23.32 -15.21
N SER A 701 -20.31 -24.50 -14.83
CA SER A 701 -19.66 -25.76 -15.23
C SER A 701 -19.78 -26.05 -16.74
N LYS A 702 -20.80 -25.53 -17.43
CA LYS A 702 -20.97 -25.65 -18.90
C LYS A 702 -20.11 -24.66 -19.69
N LEU A 703 -19.66 -23.57 -19.09
CA LEU A 703 -18.77 -22.57 -19.73
C LEU A 703 -17.27 -22.90 -19.56
N ALA A 704 -16.96 -23.87 -18.69
CA ALA A 704 -15.59 -24.30 -18.38
C ALA A 704 -15.15 -25.56 -19.18
N ILE A 705 -16.04 -26.14 -20.01
CA ILE A 705 -15.78 -27.22 -20.99
C ILE A 705 -15.69 -26.59 -22.38
#